data_daf70a47946ee6a306f5099747eff61b
#
_entry.id   daf70a47946ee6a306f5099747eff61b
#
_cell.length_a   1.000
_cell.length_b   1.000
_cell.length_c   1.000
_cell.angle_alpha   90.00
_cell.angle_beta   90.00
_cell.angle_gamma   90.00
#
_symmetry.space_group_name_H-M   'P 1'
#
loop_
_entity.id
_entity.type
_entity.pdbx_description
1 polymer ?
#
loop_
_entity_poly.entity_id
_entity_poly.type
_entity_poly.pdbx_seq_one_letter_code
_entity_poly.pdbx_strand_id
1 'polypeptide(L)'
;AAIFEAMTQTNADADFVYEDDRIYPNDTMGSMFSAMMQIQERDIVSFKNYFTENFENVKDSLNAYKYVYGLDVNIYVKNPGGKADTIMQTNPTTIFDYMGDDIKNMMSSMSSLSGNMATMAFFGEMMEGLEDKNGNKELINPVVKMQYELVGKESRWPENANEVLLVVDEKNRISNMALYALGFKDPDEIQKLLAPLTDPTKKYDNGIEEGLSDFVGHNFYYVMNADYYAPTEGYYTVNNKNYPVYEDLRERNDYDESAFLDQYGKELTIVGIVRKNANATSSSISTPIAYTAALTREITDYNDSSAVMKQQKETPEYDIFTGRTFEESEPSFDNIEGFLNTLSAEQKTFLLALINQTLETSITVETLPQLLASMPDAQFKALTKAYLPDASFTKEQIPEFLERIGLAGQAMLVENLKKQSAITEETLANALQLAGEKSFQRLVEAFLPEEKKTSYEKNLTLLGSNDDSQIQSINLYAVDFASKDQIKAFVEDYNKAVGEDKQVEVSDLMGSLLTGVSAVINAISYVLIAFVSVSLVVSSIMIAIITYISVLERTKEIGILRSLGASKKNVRNVFNAETLIEGLCAGLLGVGVTLLLCLIANPIIHHLTGISSINAYLHPVAALILILISILLTMVAGLIPARMASKRDPVVALRTE
;
A
#
# COMPACT_ATOMS: atom_id res chain seq x y z
N ALA A 1 5.58 -1.09 -0.15
CA ALA A 1 4.98 0.16 -0.67
C ALA A 1 5.57 0.47 -2.04
N ALA A 2 6.88 0.79 -2.15
CA ALA A 2 7.53 1.13 -3.42
C ALA A 2 7.32 0.09 -4.53
N ILE A 3 7.38 -1.22 -4.22
CA ILE A 3 7.11 -2.30 -5.19
C ILE A 3 5.65 -2.30 -5.64
N PHE A 4 4.71 -2.09 -4.71
CA PHE A 4 3.28 -2.02 -5.05
C PHE A 4 2.96 -0.74 -5.83
N GLU A 5 3.58 0.37 -5.49
CA GLU A 5 3.46 1.64 -6.20
C GLU A 5 4.06 1.55 -7.60
N ALA A 6 5.21 0.88 -7.78
CA ALA A 6 5.76 0.56 -9.09
C ALA A 6 4.86 -0.38 -9.91
N MET A 7 4.17 -1.33 -9.28
CA MET A 7 3.16 -2.18 -9.94
C MET A 7 1.88 -1.43 -10.32
N THR A 8 1.54 -0.35 -9.60
CA THR A 8 0.34 0.46 -9.87
C THR A 8 0.63 1.71 -10.71
N GLN A 9 1.87 2.19 -10.74
CA GLN A 9 2.33 3.35 -11.54
C GLN A 9 2.47 3.07 -13.05
N THR A 10 1.96 1.95 -13.55
CA THR A 10 1.86 1.67 -14.99
C THR A 10 1.04 2.71 -15.78
N ASN A 11 0.63 3.81 -15.15
CA ASN A 11 -0.10 4.93 -15.75
C ASN A 11 0.68 6.27 -15.72
N ALA A 12 1.99 6.26 -15.56
CA ALA A 12 2.78 7.49 -15.53
C ALA A 12 2.94 8.17 -16.91
N ASP A 13 2.50 7.53 -17.99
CA ASP A 13 2.53 8.10 -19.34
C ASP A 13 1.20 8.78 -19.70
N ALA A 14 0.82 9.80 -18.93
CA ALA A 14 -0.37 10.60 -19.23
C ALA A 14 -0.32 11.34 -20.59
N ASP A 15 0.87 11.43 -21.21
CA ASP A 15 1.11 12.11 -22.50
C ASP A 15 1.44 11.14 -23.65
N PHE A 16 1.49 9.82 -23.41
CA PHE A 16 1.73 8.85 -24.48
C PHE A 16 0.42 8.44 -25.17
N VAL A 17 0.34 8.67 -26.47
CA VAL A 17 -0.82 8.27 -27.29
C VAL A 17 -0.59 6.84 -27.77
N TYR A 18 -1.29 5.87 -27.12
CA TYR A 18 -1.33 4.49 -27.57
C TYR A 18 -2.18 4.37 -28.84
N GLU A 19 -1.65 3.72 -29.89
CA GLU A 19 -2.39 3.40 -31.10
C GLU A 19 -3.15 2.08 -30.90
N ASP A 20 -4.44 2.03 -31.25
CA ASP A 20 -5.33 0.88 -31.01
C ASP A 20 -4.95 -0.41 -31.77
N ASP A 21 -4.03 -0.32 -32.74
CA ASP A 21 -3.58 -1.43 -33.60
C ASP A 21 -2.23 -2.02 -33.17
N ARG A 22 -1.67 -1.58 -32.04
CA ARG A 22 -0.35 -2.01 -31.55
C ARG A 22 -0.41 -2.58 -30.13
N ILE A 23 0.50 -3.54 -29.86
CA ILE A 23 0.74 -4.08 -28.51
C ILE A 23 2.04 -3.46 -28.01
N TYR A 24 1.98 -2.84 -26.84
CA TYR A 24 3.11 -2.23 -26.19
C TYR A 24 3.58 -3.13 -25.03
N PRO A 25 4.90 -3.35 -24.88
CA PRO A 25 5.41 -4.10 -23.75
C PRO A 25 5.22 -3.31 -22.45
N ASN A 26 4.77 -3.97 -21.41
CA ASN A 26 4.70 -3.42 -20.07
C ASN A 26 5.89 -3.93 -19.25
N ASP A 27 6.80 -3.04 -18.91
CA ASP A 27 7.99 -3.35 -18.11
C ASP A 27 7.70 -3.30 -16.60
N THR A 28 6.83 -4.18 -16.15
CA THR A 28 6.49 -4.32 -14.73
C THR A 28 7.70 -4.80 -13.90
N MET A 29 8.57 -5.62 -14.47
CA MET A 29 9.75 -6.16 -13.78
C MET A 29 10.86 -5.12 -13.62
N GLY A 30 11.14 -4.33 -14.64
CA GLY A 30 12.14 -3.28 -14.55
C GLY A 30 11.75 -2.14 -13.63
N SER A 31 10.46 -1.75 -13.62
CA SER A 31 9.96 -0.76 -12.68
C SER A 31 9.94 -1.27 -11.24
N MET A 32 9.61 -2.54 -10.99
CA MET A 32 9.78 -3.20 -9.68
C MET A 32 11.24 -3.19 -9.24
N PHE A 33 12.16 -3.53 -10.13
CA PHE A 33 13.58 -3.56 -9.80
C PHE A 33 14.14 -2.16 -9.56
N SER A 34 13.78 -1.19 -10.38
CA SER A 34 14.14 0.21 -10.18
C SER A 34 13.63 0.75 -8.84
N ALA A 35 12.42 0.38 -8.45
CA ALA A 35 11.85 0.72 -7.15
C ALA A 35 12.59 0.04 -5.98
N MET A 36 13.00 -1.23 -6.14
CA MET A 36 13.82 -1.94 -5.14
C MET A 36 15.20 -1.29 -4.97
N MET A 37 15.84 -0.85 -6.07
CA MET A 37 17.12 -0.17 -6.02
C MET A 37 17.04 1.27 -5.46
N GLN A 38 15.84 1.85 -5.39
CA GLN A 38 15.57 3.17 -4.80
C GLN A 38 15.16 3.11 -3.31
N ILE A 39 15.03 1.91 -2.73
CA ILE A 39 14.76 1.77 -1.31
C ILE A 39 15.97 2.36 -0.55
N GLN A 40 15.76 3.50 0.08
CA GLN A 40 16.72 4.10 0.98
C GLN A 40 16.42 3.63 2.40
N GLU A 41 17.46 3.32 3.18
CA GLU A 41 17.30 3.24 4.63
C GLU A 41 16.80 4.59 5.14
N ARG A 42 15.68 4.58 5.84
CA ARG A 42 15.06 5.78 6.36
C ARG A 42 15.10 5.75 7.88
N ASP A 43 15.38 6.89 8.48
CA ASP A 43 15.45 7.04 9.94
C ASP A 43 14.04 7.04 10.56
N ILE A 44 13.42 5.84 10.61
CA ILE A 44 12.10 5.65 11.22
C ILE A 44 12.12 5.91 12.74
N VAL A 45 13.28 5.79 13.36
CA VAL A 45 13.47 6.04 14.81
C VAL A 45 13.25 7.51 15.13
N SER A 46 13.82 8.41 14.34
CA SER A 46 13.55 9.86 14.48
C SER A 46 12.07 10.19 14.34
N PHE A 47 11.37 9.55 13.41
CA PHE A 47 9.92 9.74 13.29
C PHE A 47 9.15 9.16 14.49
N LYS A 48 9.54 8.00 15.04
CA LYS A 48 8.95 7.45 16.26
C LYS A 48 9.06 8.43 17.42
N ASN A 49 10.23 9.02 17.62
CA ASN A 49 10.44 9.99 18.69
C ASN A 49 9.54 11.21 18.51
N TYR A 50 9.50 11.79 17.29
CA TYR A 50 8.59 12.88 16.95
C TYR A 50 7.13 12.52 17.18
N PHE A 51 6.70 11.33 16.74
CA PHE A 51 5.34 10.82 16.94
C PHE A 51 4.99 10.71 18.41
N THR A 52 5.91 10.17 19.23
CA THR A 52 5.69 10.02 20.68
C THR A 52 5.59 11.38 21.39
N GLU A 53 6.47 12.33 21.06
CA GLU A 53 6.47 13.68 21.64
C GLU A 53 5.25 14.49 21.24
N ASN A 54 4.73 14.28 20.04
CA ASN A 54 3.60 15.03 19.47
C ASN A 54 2.30 14.22 19.38
N PHE A 55 2.20 13.09 20.10
CA PHE A 55 1.07 12.16 20.03
C PHE A 55 -0.28 12.83 20.27
N GLU A 56 -0.37 13.76 21.23
CA GLU A 56 -1.61 14.47 21.57
C GLU A 56 -2.18 15.27 20.38
N ASN A 57 -1.35 15.67 19.41
CA ASN A 57 -1.79 16.42 18.22
C ASN A 57 -2.53 15.55 17.21
N VAL A 58 -2.33 14.22 17.24
CA VAL A 58 -2.88 13.28 16.26
C VAL A 58 -3.75 12.20 16.90
N LYS A 59 -3.78 12.12 18.22
CA LYS A 59 -4.48 11.08 19.00
C LYS A 59 -5.95 10.92 18.64
N ASP A 60 -6.70 12.04 18.52
CA ASP A 60 -8.12 12.00 18.20
C ASP A 60 -8.41 11.51 16.77
N SER A 61 -7.39 11.49 15.92
CA SER A 61 -7.46 10.99 14.54
C SER A 61 -7.13 9.50 14.41
N LEU A 62 -6.67 8.85 15.50
CA LEU A 62 -6.19 7.47 15.51
C LEU A 62 -7.15 6.54 16.26
N ASN A 63 -7.51 5.42 15.65
CA ASN A 63 -8.12 4.27 16.32
C ASN A 63 -7.07 3.40 17.01
N ALA A 64 -5.89 3.30 16.39
CA ALA A 64 -4.76 2.53 16.89
C ALA A 64 -3.48 2.96 16.17
N TYR A 65 -2.35 2.61 16.74
CA TYR A 65 -1.06 2.58 16.05
C TYR A 65 -0.30 1.33 16.45
N LYS A 66 0.66 0.93 15.62
CA LYS A 66 1.48 -0.26 15.86
C LYS A 66 2.89 -0.01 15.34
N TYR A 67 3.88 -0.25 16.19
CA TYR A 67 5.28 -0.37 15.78
C TYR A 67 5.52 -1.79 15.27
N VAL A 68 6.08 -1.91 14.08
CA VAL A 68 6.44 -3.20 13.48
C VAL A 68 7.94 -3.37 13.63
N TYR A 69 8.33 -4.33 14.46
CA TYR A 69 9.72 -4.73 14.64
C TYR A 69 10.05 -5.89 13.72
N GLY A 70 11.31 -6.07 13.40
CA GLY A 70 11.81 -7.22 12.62
C GLY A 70 11.90 -8.51 13.45
N LEU A 71 10.92 -8.76 14.33
CA LEU A 71 10.93 -9.93 15.21
C LEU A 71 10.46 -11.18 14.45
N ASP A 72 11.36 -12.14 14.32
CA ASP A 72 11.03 -13.49 13.87
C ASP A 72 10.70 -14.37 15.07
N VAL A 73 9.43 -14.74 15.20
CA VAL A 73 8.98 -15.64 16.27
C VAL A 73 9.14 -17.08 15.80
N ASN A 74 9.92 -17.87 16.52
CA ASN A 74 10.13 -19.28 16.21
C ASN A 74 8.96 -20.11 16.77
N ILE A 75 8.03 -20.48 15.91
CA ILE A 75 6.84 -21.26 16.27
C ILE A 75 6.91 -22.64 15.62
N TYR A 76 6.60 -23.65 16.40
CA TYR A 76 6.66 -25.06 16.03
C TYR A 76 5.32 -25.75 16.24
N VAL A 77 5.11 -26.82 15.51
CA VAL A 77 4.02 -27.77 15.72
C VAL A 77 4.59 -29.17 15.92
N LYS A 78 4.06 -29.88 16.90
CA LYS A 78 4.37 -31.30 17.16
C LYS A 78 3.34 -32.18 16.43
N ASN A 79 3.82 -33.26 15.83
CA ASN A 79 2.99 -34.24 15.11
C ASN A 79 2.13 -33.63 13.99
N PRO A 80 2.71 -32.86 13.04
CA PRO A 80 1.94 -32.22 11.98
C PRO A 80 1.16 -33.26 11.15
N GLY A 81 -0.13 -33.00 10.92
CA GLY A 81 -1.02 -33.92 10.21
C GLY A 81 -1.19 -35.29 10.87
N GLY A 82 -0.88 -35.41 12.17
CA GLY A 82 -0.92 -36.68 12.92
C GLY A 82 0.33 -37.55 12.76
N LYS A 83 1.39 -37.06 12.13
CA LYS A 83 2.65 -37.77 11.95
C LYS A 83 3.43 -37.81 13.26
N ALA A 84 3.43 -38.96 13.93
CA ALA A 84 4.04 -39.13 15.24
C ALA A 84 5.57 -38.82 15.22
N ASP A 85 6.08 -38.31 16.33
CA ASP A 85 7.50 -38.02 16.57
C ASP A 85 8.12 -37.05 15.53
N THR A 86 7.30 -36.20 14.93
CA THR A 86 7.75 -35.17 13.96
C THR A 86 7.52 -33.79 14.56
N ILE A 87 8.49 -32.91 14.39
CA ILE A 87 8.40 -31.49 14.72
C ILE A 87 8.57 -30.71 13.40
N MET A 88 7.82 -29.65 13.25
CA MET A 88 7.93 -28.77 12.09
C MET A 88 7.87 -27.31 12.57
N GLN A 89 8.80 -26.50 12.09
CA GLN A 89 8.73 -25.06 12.26
C GLN A 89 7.70 -24.47 11.28
N THR A 90 6.82 -23.61 11.78
CA THR A 90 5.71 -23.05 10.99
C THR A 90 6.10 -21.82 10.17
N ASN A 91 7.38 -21.55 9.99
CA ASN A 91 7.87 -20.44 9.17
C ASN A 91 7.52 -20.65 7.69
N PRO A 92 7.20 -19.59 6.94
CA PRO A 92 6.86 -19.70 5.53
C PRO A 92 7.90 -20.41 4.66
N THR A 93 9.18 -20.23 5.00
CA THR A 93 10.30 -20.83 4.27
C THR A 93 10.38 -22.34 4.47
N THR A 94 10.01 -22.87 5.63
CA THR A 94 10.08 -24.30 5.95
C THR A 94 9.17 -25.13 5.05
N ILE A 95 8.00 -24.59 4.66
CA ILE A 95 7.07 -25.31 3.80
C ILE A 95 7.63 -25.54 2.40
N PHE A 96 8.55 -24.69 1.93
CA PHE A 96 9.19 -24.85 0.63
C PHE A 96 10.14 -26.04 0.59
N ASP A 97 10.68 -26.47 1.74
CA ASP A 97 11.51 -27.67 1.85
C ASP A 97 10.74 -28.94 1.46
N TYR A 98 9.43 -28.95 1.66
CA TYR A 98 8.53 -30.04 1.29
C TYR A 98 8.02 -29.97 -0.15
N MET A 99 8.25 -28.85 -0.87
CA MET A 99 7.77 -28.66 -2.26
C MET A 99 8.72 -29.20 -3.33
N GLY A 100 9.94 -29.58 -2.95
CA GLY A 100 11.00 -30.06 -3.84
C GLY A 100 12.05 -29.01 -4.19
N ASP A 101 13.23 -29.49 -4.55
CA ASP A 101 14.45 -28.67 -4.69
C ASP A 101 14.31 -27.53 -5.71
N ASP A 102 13.61 -27.74 -6.81
CA ASP A 102 13.44 -26.72 -7.85
C ASP A 102 12.67 -25.50 -7.33
N ILE A 103 11.59 -25.74 -6.59
CA ILE A 103 10.76 -24.66 -6.00
C ILE A 103 11.50 -24.01 -4.84
N LYS A 104 12.18 -24.81 -4.00
CA LYS A 104 13.00 -24.31 -2.91
C LYS A 104 14.08 -23.35 -3.42
N ASN A 105 14.82 -23.73 -4.46
CA ASN A 105 15.88 -22.91 -5.04
C ASN A 105 15.33 -21.62 -5.69
N MET A 106 14.19 -21.71 -6.38
CA MET A 106 13.52 -20.55 -6.97
C MET A 106 13.08 -19.57 -5.87
N MET A 107 12.44 -20.05 -4.81
CA MET A 107 11.90 -19.23 -3.73
C MET A 107 13.01 -18.66 -2.85
N SER A 108 14.09 -19.41 -2.57
CA SER A 108 15.24 -18.87 -1.83
C SER A 108 15.99 -17.80 -2.64
N SER A 109 16.07 -17.93 -3.96
CA SER A 109 16.61 -16.89 -4.83
C SER A 109 15.73 -15.63 -4.82
N MET A 110 14.41 -15.78 -4.77
CA MET A 110 13.47 -14.65 -4.67
C MET A 110 13.48 -14.02 -3.27
N SER A 111 13.65 -14.78 -2.20
CA SER A 111 13.68 -14.25 -0.83
C SER A 111 14.95 -13.43 -0.56
N SER A 112 16.09 -13.84 -1.11
CA SER A 112 17.34 -13.09 -1.00
C SER A 112 17.29 -11.73 -1.72
N LEU A 113 16.38 -11.58 -2.71
CA LEU A 113 16.19 -10.33 -3.45
C LEU A 113 15.16 -9.39 -2.84
N SER A 114 14.14 -9.94 -2.17
CA SER A 114 13.01 -9.14 -1.69
C SER A 114 13.13 -8.69 -0.23
N GLY A 115 14.22 -9.03 0.44
CA GLY A 115 14.48 -8.66 1.85
C GLY A 115 13.21 -8.69 2.70
N ASN A 116 12.83 -9.85 3.19
CA ASN A 116 11.62 -10.08 3.96
C ASN A 116 10.35 -10.36 3.13
N MET A 117 10.12 -11.62 2.81
CA MET A 117 8.81 -12.09 2.32
C MET A 117 7.77 -12.11 3.48
N ALA A 118 7.65 -11.01 4.21
CA ALA A 118 6.60 -10.81 5.23
C ALA A 118 5.16 -10.98 4.67
N THR A 119 5.01 -11.02 3.36
CA THR A 119 3.73 -11.24 2.67
C THR A 119 3.17 -12.66 2.81
N MET A 120 3.97 -13.63 3.28
CA MET A 120 3.54 -15.00 3.52
C MET A 120 3.48 -15.40 5.00
N ALA A 121 3.61 -14.46 5.93
CA ALA A 121 3.50 -14.78 7.35
C ALA A 121 2.17 -15.48 7.67
N PHE A 122 2.22 -16.61 8.39
CA PHE A 122 1.03 -17.32 8.85
C PHE A 122 0.52 -16.80 10.20
N PHE A 123 1.35 -16.11 10.93
CA PHE A 123 1.05 -15.51 12.22
C PHE A 123 1.09 -13.99 12.10
N GLY A 124 0.05 -13.33 12.59
CA GLY A 124 -0.05 -11.88 12.56
C GLY A 124 -0.54 -11.31 13.88
N GLU A 125 0.06 -10.22 14.28
CA GLU A 125 -0.33 -9.53 15.50
C GLU A 125 -1.60 -8.71 15.28
N MET A 126 -2.58 -8.89 16.16
CA MET A 126 -3.79 -8.10 16.20
C MET A 126 -3.54 -6.71 16.78
N MET A 127 -4.32 -5.74 16.32
CA MET A 127 -4.33 -4.42 16.93
C MET A 127 -4.81 -4.50 18.38
N GLU A 128 -4.05 -3.88 19.29
CA GLU A 128 -4.49 -3.64 20.66
C GLU A 128 -5.21 -2.29 20.79
N GLY A 129 -5.94 -2.11 21.89
CA GLY A 129 -6.61 -0.84 22.18
C GLY A 129 -5.63 0.28 22.45
N LEU A 130 -6.04 1.52 22.25
CA LEU A 130 -5.29 2.68 22.73
C LEU A 130 -5.39 2.75 24.26
N GLU A 131 -4.36 3.28 24.89
CA GLU A 131 -4.32 3.51 26.32
C GLU A 131 -5.38 4.55 26.72
N ASP A 132 -6.21 4.20 27.69
CA ASP A 132 -7.19 5.11 28.25
C ASP A 132 -6.55 6.15 29.20
N LYS A 133 -7.34 7.10 29.68
CA LYS A 133 -6.86 8.16 30.60
C LYS A 133 -6.33 7.63 31.94
N ASN A 134 -6.56 6.36 32.27
CA ASN A 134 -6.13 5.69 33.49
C ASN A 134 -4.94 4.77 33.26
N GLY A 135 -4.39 4.72 32.04
CA GLY A 135 -3.29 3.83 31.67
C GLY A 135 -3.72 2.39 31.36
N ASN A 136 -5.02 2.13 31.19
CA ASN A 136 -5.49 0.80 30.83
C ASN A 136 -5.52 0.65 29.31
N LYS A 137 -5.09 -0.52 28.84
CA LYS A 137 -5.05 -0.87 27.43
C LYS A 137 -5.79 -2.19 27.20
N GLU A 138 -6.77 -2.18 26.29
CA GLU A 138 -7.46 -3.41 25.94
C GLU A 138 -6.53 -4.32 25.11
N LEU A 139 -6.51 -5.62 25.45
CA LEU A 139 -5.69 -6.61 24.76
C LEU A 139 -5.98 -6.69 23.26
N ILE A 140 -7.24 -6.47 22.87
CA ILE A 140 -7.70 -6.48 21.47
C ILE A 140 -8.50 -5.21 21.23
N ASN A 141 -8.14 -4.46 20.20
CA ASN A 141 -8.85 -3.24 19.82
C ASN A 141 -10.33 -3.51 19.54
N PRO A 142 -11.26 -2.70 20.07
CA PRO A 142 -12.70 -2.85 19.79
C PRO A 142 -13.04 -2.93 18.31
N VAL A 143 -12.29 -2.24 17.43
CA VAL A 143 -12.48 -2.29 15.97
C VAL A 143 -12.28 -3.71 15.44
N VAL A 144 -11.30 -4.47 15.95
CA VAL A 144 -11.10 -5.87 15.57
C VAL A 144 -12.34 -6.69 15.93
N LYS A 145 -12.86 -6.54 17.17
CA LYS A 145 -14.07 -7.26 17.61
C LYS A 145 -15.33 -6.87 16.82
N MET A 146 -15.38 -5.67 16.22
CA MET A 146 -16.46 -5.25 15.34
C MET A 146 -16.31 -5.81 13.91
N GLN A 147 -15.08 -6.02 13.45
CA GLN A 147 -14.79 -6.54 12.12
C GLN A 147 -14.98 -8.05 12.01
N TYR A 148 -14.87 -8.77 13.13
CA TYR A 148 -14.90 -10.23 13.14
C TYR A 148 -15.95 -10.75 14.11
N GLU A 149 -16.52 -11.92 13.77
CA GLU A 149 -17.42 -12.69 14.63
C GLU A 149 -16.79 -14.03 15.01
N LEU A 150 -17.08 -14.50 16.22
CA LEU A 150 -16.66 -15.82 16.68
C LEU A 150 -17.47 -16.91 15.97
N VAL A 151 -16.79 -17.95 15.51
CA VAL A 151 -17.39 -19.11 14.85
C VAL A 151 -17.24 -20.35 15.74
N GLY A 152 -18.35 -21.06 15.96
CA GLY A 152 -18.39 -22.23 16.86
C GLY A 152 -18.69 -21.87 18.32
N LYS A 153 -19.25 -22.84 19.05
CA LYS A 153 -19.70 -22.61 20.44
C LYS A 153 -18.56 -22.55 21.47
N GLU A 154 -17.41 -23.13 21.12
CA GLU A 154 -16.25 -23.22 22.01
C GLU A 154 -15.27 -22.07 21.78
N SER A 155 -15.50 -21.28 20.73
CA SER A 155 -14.65 -20.14 20.39
C SER A 155 -14.85 -18.98 21.35
N ARG A 156 -13.75 -18.41 21.80
CA ARG A 156 -13.69 -17.16 22.59
C ARG A 156 -12.57 -16.24 22.13
N TRP A 157 -12.63 -15.02 22.55
CA TRP A 157 -11.52 -14.08 22.34
C TRP A 157 -10.35 -14.40 23.28
N PRO A 158 -9.08 -14.16 22.86
CA PRO A 158 -7.91 -14.27 23.72
C PRO A 158 -8.00 -13.39 24.97
N GLU A 159 -7.62 -13.96 26.11
CA GLU A 159 -7.51 -13.29 27.40
C GLU A 159 -6.07 -13.24 27.92
N ASN A 160 -5.18 -14.07 27.33
CA ASN A 160 -3.77 -14.19 27.70
C ASN A 160 -2.86 -14.03 26.48
N ALA A 161 -1.59 -13.75 26.72
CA ALA A 161 -0.57 -13.58 25.68
C ALA A 161 -0.40 -14.82 24.80
N ASN A 162 -0.43 -16.02 25.41
CA ASN A 162 -0.24 -17.30 24.74
C ASN A 162 -1.50 -17.88 24.10
N GLU A 163 -2.51 -17.05 23.84
CA GLU A 163 -3.76 -17.45 23.19
C GLU A 163 -3.89 -16.78 21.82
N VAL A 164 -4.29 -17.56 20.81
CA VAL A 164 -4.40 -17.11 19.43
C VAL A 164 -5.76 -17.46 18.84
N LEU A 165 -6.08 -16.81 17.72
CA LEU A 165 -7.27 -17.06 16.93
C LEU A 165 -6.91 -17.66 15.58
N LEU A 166 -7.71 -18.62 15.13
CA LEU A 166 -7.73 -19.05 13.75
C LEU A 166 -8.66 -18.13 12.96
N VAL A 167 -8.19 -17.61 11.85
CA VAL A 167 -8.92 -16.68 10.98
C VAL A 167 -9.37 -17.40 9.72
N VAL A 168 -10.67 -17.41 9.48
CA VAL A 168 -11.27 -18.03 8.29
C VAL A 168 -11.97 -16.98 7.42
N ASP A 169 -12.18 -17.32 6.14
CA ASP A 169 -12.92 -16.46 5.23
C ASP A 169 -14.44 -16.48 5.50
N GLU A 170 -15.19 -15.71 4.72
CA GLU A 170 -16.66 -15.59 4.83
C GLU A 170 -17.40 -16.94 4.69
N LYS A 171 -16.76 -17.97 4.14
CA LYS A 171 -17.28 -19.31 3.93
C LYS A 171 -16.67 -20.36 4.86
N ASN A 172 -16.00 -19.93 5.93
CA ASN A 172 -15.25 -20.78 6.87
C ASN A 172 -14.10 -21.56 6.22
N ARG A 173 -13.40 -20.95 5.24
CA ARG A 173 -12.28 -21.59 4.57
C ARG A 173 -10.97 -20.99 5.02
N ILE A 174 -9.94 -21.81 5.06
CA ILE A 174 -8.54 -21.43 5.25
C ILE A 174 -7.73 -21.86 4.01
N SER A 175 -6.66 -21.16 3.72
CA SER A 175 -5.77 -21.49 2.60
C SER A 175 -5.20 -22.90 2.75
N ASN A 176 -5.20 -23.67 1.66
CA ASN A 176 -4.56 -24.99 1.64
C ASN A 176 -3.09 -24.93 2.08
N MET A 177 -2.35 -23.92 1.59
CA MET A 177 -0.96 -23.69 2.01
C MET A 177 -0.84 -23.52 3.54
N ALA A 178 -1.74 -22.74 4.14
CA ALA A 178 -1.75 -22.54 5.59
C ALA A 178 -2.03 -23.84 6.36
N LEU A 179 -2.87 -24.73 5.83
CA LEU A 179 -3.16 -26.01 6.49
C LEU A 179 -1.93 -26.91 6.60
N TYR A 180 -1.11 -26.94 5.57
CA TYR A 180 0.15 -27.68 5.60
C TYR A 180 1.22 -26.98 6.44
N ALA A 181 1.39 -25.68 6.26
CA ALA A 181 2.40 -24.90 6.97
C ALA A 181 2.15 -24.79 8.48
N LEU A 182 0.88 -24.84 8.90
CA LEU A 182 0.48 -24.84 10.30
C LEU A 182 0.37 -26.27 10.89
N GLY A 183 0.69 -27.30 10.09
CA GLY A 183 0.71 -28.69 10.54
C GLY A 183 -0.67 -29.31 10.80
N PHE A 184 -1.75 -28.74 10.30
CA PHE A 184 -3.07 -29.37 10.34
C PHE A 184 -3.15 -30.56 9.36
N LYS A 185 -2.32 -30.53 8.29
CA LYS A 185 -2.13 -31.64 7.35
C LYS A 185 -0.68 -32.08 7.33
N ASP A 186 -0.45 -33.32 6.90
CA ASP A 186 0.91 -33.86 6.73
C ASP A 186 1.67 -33.05 5.67
N PRO A 187 2.77 -32.36 6.03
CA PRO A 187 3.51 -31.51 5.11
C PRO A 187 4.08 -32.27 3.91
N ASP A 188 4.38 -33.57 4.02
CA ASP A 188 4.86 -34.40 2.89
C ASP A 188 3.81 -34.52 1.76
N GLU A 189 2.55 -34.27 2.07
CA GLU A 189 1.47 -34.29 1.09
C GLU A 189 1.29 -32.99 0.30
N ILE A 190 2.05 -31.95 0.62
CA ILE A 190 1.92 -30.64 -0.04
C ILE A 190 2.15 -30.71 -1.55
N GLN A 191 2.97 -31.65 -2.02
CA GLN A 191 3.19 -31.86 -3.45
C GLN A 191 1.90 -32.20 -4.19
N LYS A 192 0.88 -32.73 -3.49
CA LYS A 192 -0.45 -32.98 -4.08
C LYS A 192 -1.13 -31.67 -4.51
N LEU A 193 -0.82 -30.53 -3.87
CA LEU A 193 -1.31 -29.23 -4.28
C LEU A 193 -0.73 -28.76 -5.62
N LEU A 194 0.47 -29.20 -5.95
CA LEU A 194 1.18 -28.83 -7.17
C LEU A 194 0.78 -29.71 -8.37
N ALA A 195 0.17 -30.89 -8.10
CA ALA A 195 -0.21 -31.85 -9.13
C ALA A 195 -1.16 -31.27 -10.20
N PRO A 196 -2.16 -30.43 -9.89
CA PRO A 196 -2.98 -29.78 -10.92
C PRO A 196 -2.24 -28.74 -11.77
N LEU A 197 -1.15 -28.16 -11.28
CA LEU A 197 -0.31 -27.22 -12.05
C LEU A 197 0.53 -27.96 -13.11
N THR A 198 0.92 -29.21 -12.81
CA THR A 198 1.69 -30.06 -13.72
C THR A 198 0.82 -30.97 -14.58
N ASP A 199 -0.39 -31.30 -14.13
CA ASP A 199 -1.38 -32.13 -14.82
C ASP A 199 -2.80 -31.57 -14.67
N PRO A 200 -3.32 -30.81 -15.66
CA PRO A 200 -4.65 -30.19 -15.61
C PRO A 200 -5.83 -31.17 -15.48
N THR A 201 -5.59 -32.48 -15.66
CA THR A 201 -6.63 -33.50 -15.50
C THR A 201 -6.87 -33.86 -14.03
N LYS A 202 -5.93 -33.56 -13.16
CA LYS A 202 -6.06 -33.76 -11.71
C LYS A 202 -6.82 -32.59 -11.09
N LYS A 203 -7.87 -32.91 -10.35
CA LYS A 203 -8.64 -31.93 -9.59
C LYS A 203 -8.04 -31.82 -8.18
N TYR A 204 -8.11 -30.62 -7.62
CA TYR A 204 -7.87 -30.41 -6.19
C TYR A 204 -8.86 -31.28 -5.39
N ASP A 205 -8.32 -32.08 -4.49
CA ASP A 205 -9.12 -32.66 -3.42
C ASP A 205 -9.24 -31.59 -2.31
N ASN A 206 -10.38 -30.92 -2.26
CA ASN A 206 -10.66 -29.89 -1.25
C ASN A 206 -11.08 -30.50 0.09
N GLY A 207 -10.95 -31.82 0.27
CA GLY A 207 -11.49 -32.55 1.40
C GLY A 207 -10.76 -32.30 2.71
N ILE A 208 -11.17 -31.23 3.43
CA ILE A 208 -11.13 -31.21 4.87
C ILE A 208 -12.58 -31.32 5.34
N GLU A 209 -12.92 -32.45 5.90
CA GLU A 209 -14.16 -32.69 6.67
C GLU A 209 -13.90 -32.52 8.17
N GLU A 210 -12.86 -31.75 8.56
CA GLU A 210 -12.56 -31.50 9.97
C GLU A 210 -13.59 -30.53 10.55
N GLY A 211 -14.13 -30.86 11.71
CA GLY A 211 -15.06 -29.98 12.41
C GLY A 211 -14.37 -28.77 13.00
N LEU A 212 -15.10 -27.67 13.18
CA LEU A 212 -14.55 -26.44 13.81
C LEU A 212 -13.96 -26.74 15.21
N SER A 213 -14.48 -27.75 15.92
CA SER A 213 -14.00 -28.22 17.23
C SER A 213 -12.58 -28.79 17.20
N ASP A 214 -12.09 -29.22 16.03
CA ASP A 214 -10.79 -29.88 15.93
C ASP A 214 -9.64 -28.88 15.90
N PHE A 215 -9.95 -27.62 15.60
CA PHE A 215 -8.98 -26.53 15.62
C PHE A 215 -8.90 -25.82 16.97
N VAL A 216 -9.98 -25.72 17.72
CA VAL A 216 -9.96 -25.09 19.05
C VAL A 216 -9.29 -26.03 20.05
N GLY A 217 -8.29 -25.51 20.77
CA GLY A 217 -7.45 -26.31 21.67
C GLY A 217 -6.20 -26.88 20.98
N HIS A 218 -5.99 -26.63 19.68
CA HIS A 218 -4.75 -27.01 19.01
C HIS A 218 -3.58 -26.14 19.53
N ASN A 219 -2.46 -26.80 19.84
CA ASN A 219 -1.28 -26.17 20.41
C ASN A 219 -0.16 -26.07 19.40
N PHE A 220 0.39 -24.87 19.28
CA PHE A 220 1.72 -24.60 18.77
C PHE A 220 2.69 -24.42 19.94
N TYR A 221 3.96 -24.36 19.65
CA TYR A 221 5.02 -24.11 20.62
C TYR A 221 5.92 -22.99 20.12
N TYR A 222 6.13 -21.95 20.91
CA TYR A 222 7.08 -20.89 20.57
C TYR A 222 8.29 -20.94 21.48
N VAL A 223 9.44 -20.55 20.91
CA VAL A 223 10.71 -20.53 21.61
C VAL A 223 11.25 -19.11 21.60
N MET A 224 11.78 -18.66 22.73
CA MET A 224 12.42 -17.36 22.84
C MET A 224 13.71 -17.33 22.03
N ASN A 225 13.95 -16.27 21.27
CA ASN A 225 15.14 -16.17 20.42
C ASN A 225 16.46 -16.35 21.21
N ALA A 226 16.53 -15.78 22.40
CA ALA A 226 17.71 -15.86 23.25
C ALA A 226 18.05 -17.29 23.73
N ASP A 227 17.06 -18.20 23.80
CA ASP A 227 17.26 -19.56 24.30
C ASP A 227 18.01 -20.46 23.32
N TYR A 228 18.14 -20.04 22.05
CA TYR A 228 18.97 -20.75 21.06
C TYR A 228 20.46 -20.55 21.26
N TYR A 229 20.88 -19.61 22.10
CA TYR A 229 22.29 -19.22 22.22
C TYR A 229 22.87 -19.55 23.59
N ALA A 230 23.98 -20.28 23.60
CA ALA A 230 24.69 -20.65 24.81
C ALA A 230 26.14 -20.15 24.81
N PRO A 231 26.70 -19.79 25.98
CA PRO A 231 28.10 -19.38 26.06
C PRO A 231 29.01 -20.58 25.81
N THR A 232 30.07 -20.36 25.05
CA THR A 232 31.17 -21.33 24.82
C THR A 232 32.31 -21.14 25.82
N GLU A 233 33.35 -21.98 25.74
CA GLU A 233 34.61 -21.75 26.47
C GLU A 233 35.45 -20.61 25.87
N GLY A 234 35.14 -20.17 24.64
CA GLY A 234 35.78 -19.04 23.98
C GLY A 234 35.43 -17.71 24.63
N TYR A 235 36.33 -16.76 24.59
CA TYR A 235 36.10 -15.40 25.11
C TYR A 235 36.83 -14.36 24.27
N TYR A 236 36.31 -13.13 24.32
CA TYR A 236 36.98 -11.92 23.84
C TYR A 236 37.08 -10.89 24.96
N THR A 237 38.02 -9.95 24.88
CA THR A 237 38.31 -9.00 25.95
C THR A 237 38.06 -7.57 25.50
N VAL A 238 37.18 -6.87 26.22
CA VAL A 238 36.89 -5.44 26.02
C VAL A 238 37.16 -4.72 27.34
N ASN A 239 37.97 -3.68 27.32
CA ASN A 239 38.30 -2.87 28.52
C ASN A 239 38.74 -3.71 29.74
N ASN A 240 39.56 -4.74 29.54
CA ASN A 240 40.03 -5.69 30.55
C ASN A 240 38.92 -6.57 31.19
N LYS A 241 37.73 -6.64 30.61
CA LYS A 241 36.68 -7.57 31.01
C LYS A 241 36.54 -8.64 29.94
N ASN A 242 36.51 -9.90 30.36
CA ASN A 242 36.32 -11.03 29.45
C ASN A 242 34.82 -11.30 29.28
N TYR A 243 34.44 -11.49 28.04
CA TYR A 243 33.07 -11.81 27.61
C TYR A 243 33.08 -13.14 26.88
N PRO A 244 32.20 -14.11 27.23
CA PRO A 244 32.11 -15.37 26.48
C PRO A 244 31.65 -15.13 25.05
N VAL A 245 32.13 -15.97 24.13
CA VAL A 245 31.56 -16.10 22.79
C VAL A 245 30.34 -17.00 22.87
N TYR A 246 29.26 -16.65 22.21
CA TYR A 246 28.05 -17.48 22.15
C TYR A 246 27.99 -18.31 20.88
N GLU A 247 27.40 -19.50 20.96
CA GLU A 247 27.11 -20.36 19.80
C GLU A 247 25.63 -20.59 19.67
N ASP A 248 25.16 -20.80 18.43
CA ASP A 248 23.81 -21.24 18.13
C ASP A 248 23.71 -22.75 18.41
N LEU A 249 22.83 -23.12 19.33
CA LEU A 249 22.64 -24.52 19.73
C LEU A 249 22.13 -25.40 18.58
N ARG A 250 21.47 -24.81 17.59
CA ARG A 250 20.95 -25.54 16.41
C ARG A 250 22.07 -26.04 15.49
N GLU A 251 23.25 -25.42 15.54
CA GLU A 251 24.42 -25.80 14.76
C GLU A 251 25.23 -26.95 15.40
N ARG A 252 24.89 -27.33 16.60
CA ARG A 252 25.57 -28.42 17.31
C ARG A 252 25.22 -29.77 16.69
N ASN A 253 26.22 -30.65 16.59
CA ASN A 253 26.03 -32.02 16.08
C ASN A 253 25.13 -32.89 16.99
N ASP A 254 24.98 -32.53 18.25
CA ASP A 254 24.16 -33.22 19.27
C ASP A 254 22.82 -32.51 19.51
N TYR A 255 22.44 -31.53 18.67
CA TYR A 255 21.16 -30.84 18.77
C TYR A 255 19.98 -31.78 18.52
N ASP A 256 19.11 -31.88 19.49
CA ASP A 256 17.84 -32.61 19.41
C ASP A 256 16.69 -31.60 19.57
N GLU A 257 16.01 -31.33 18.45
CA GLU A 257 14.91 -30.36 18.39
C GLU A 257 13.75 -30.74 19.33
N SER A 258 13.48 -32.07 19.50
CA SER A 258 12.42 -32.53 20.38
C SER A 258 12.75 -32.28 21.85
N ALA A 259 13.98 -32.62 22.28
CA ALA A 259 14.44 -32.38 23.64
C ALA A 259 14.53 -30.87 23.92
N PHE A 260 14.98 -30.08 22.94
CA PHE A 260 15.05 -28.62 23.03
C PHE A 260 13.66 -27.99 23.20
N LEU A 261 12.70 -28.42 22.37
CA LEU A 261 11.32 -27.92 22.44
C LEU A 261 10.61 -28.36 23.73
N ASP A 262 10.94 -29.54 24.28
CA ASP A 262 10.40 -29.97 25.57
C ASP A 262 10.96 -29.14 26.75
N GLN A 263 12.18 -28.60 26.61
CA GLN A 263 12.83 -27.78 27.63
C GLN A 263 12.44 -26.31 27.57
N TYR A 264 12.41 -25.72 26.35
CA TYR A 264 12.29 -24.27 26.13
C TYR A 264 10.97 -23.87 25.47
N GLY A 265 10.23 -24.80 24.85
CA GLY A 265 9.00 -24.52 24.14
C GLY A 265 7.87 -24.11 25.08
N LYS A 266 7.24 -22.98 24.80
CA LYS A 266 6.03 -22.52 25.48
C LYS A 266 4.82 -22.77 24.62
N GLU A 267 3.71 -23.22 25.22
CA GLU A 267 2.48 -23.49 24.49
C GLU A 267 1.79 -22.21 24.01
N LEU A 268 1.30 -22.25 22.76
CA LEU A 268 0.52 -21.22 22.12
C LEU A 268 -0.76 -21.87 21.59
N THR A 269 -1.92 -21.57 22.20
CA THR A 269 -3.15 -22.32 22.01
C THR A 269 -4.17 -21.54 21.16
N ILE A 270 -4.80 -22.21 20.19
CA ILE A 270 -5.98 -21.67 19.50
C ILE A 270 -7.19 -21.73 20.43
N VAL A 271 -7.68 -20.56 20.87
CA VAL A 271 -8.82 -20.46 21.77
C VAL A 271 -10.12 -20.09 21.06
N GLY A 272 -10.05 -19.76 19.79
CA GLY A 272 -11.24 -19.42 19.03
C GLY A 272 -10.97 -19.32 17.53
N ILE A 273 -12.06 -19.42 16.78
CA ILE A 273 -12.09 -19.23 15.34
C ILE A 273 -12.87 -17.95 15.07
N VAL A 274 -12.33 -17.08 14.23
CA VAL A 274 -12.99 -15.83 13.83
C VAL A 274 -13.18 -15.76 12.34
N ARG A 275 -14.30 -15.19 11.94
CA ARG A 275 -14.67 -14.92 10.55
C ARG A 275 -14.96 -13.44 10.40
N LYS A 276 -14.58 -12.87 9.24
CA LYS A 276 -14.94 -11.49 8.92
C LYS A 276 -16.46 -11.33 8.96
N ASN A 277 -16.93 -10.34 9.72
CA ASN A 277 -18.34 -9.99 9.81
C ASN A 277 -18.85 -9.51 8.43
N ALA A 278 -20.01 -9.98 7.99
CA ALA A 278 -20.62 -9.62 6.72
C ALA A 278 -20.84 -8.10 6.53
N ASN A 279 -20.97 -7.35 7.63
CA ASN A 279 -21.12 -5.90 7.62
C ASN A 279 -19.77 -5.15 7.69
N ALA A 280 -18.66 -5.84 7.86
CA ALA A 280 -17.34 -5.20 7.92
C ALA A 280 -16.83 -4.86 6.51
N THR A 281 -16.58 -3.59 6.28
CA THR A 281 -16.08 -3.09 4.99
C THR A 281 -14.59 -3.35 4.79
N SER A 282 -13.83 -3.59 5.88
CA SER A 282 -12.40 -3.83 5.87
C SER A 282 -12.01 -4.98 6.81
N SER A 283 -10.81 -5.49 6.64
CA SER A 283 -10.21 -6.54 7.47
C SER A 283 -8.89 -6.02 8.03
N SER A 284 -8.71 -6.09 9.35
CA SER A 284 -7.46 -5.71 10.01
C SER A 284 -6.50 -6.88 10.23
N ILE A 285 -6.97 -8.11 10.01
CA ILE A 285 -6.16 -9.32 10.12
C ILE A 285 -6.05 -9.92 8.71
N SER A 286 -4.83 -10.15 8.27
CA SER A 286 -4.53 -10.72 6.95
C SER A 286 -3.91 -12.11 7.01
N THR A 287 -3.63 -12.61 8.21
CA THR A 287 -2.95 -13.89 8.45
C THR A 287 -3.91 -14.97 8.95
N PRO A 288 -3.62 -16.25 8.67
CA PRO A 288 -4.44 -17.37 9.15
C PRO A 288 -4.51 -17.51 10.68
N ILE A 289 -3.43 -17.15 11.38
CA ILE A 289 -3.36 -17.13 12.85
C ILE A 289 -3.16 -15.70 13.30
N ALA A 290 -3.95 -15.28 14.27
CA ALA A 290 -3.87 -13.94 14.87
C ALA A 290 -3.53 -14.03 16.36
N TYR A 291 -2.45 -13.36 16.77
CA TYR A 291 -2.00 -13.31 18.16
C TYR A 291 -2.07 -11.88 18.71
N THR A 292 -1.94 -11.72 20.02
CA THR A 292 -2.03 -10.42 20.68
C THR A 292 -0.67 -9.75 20.81
N ALA A 293 -0.61 -8.43 20.81
CA ALA A 293 0.62 -7.67 21.06
C ALA A 293 1.26 -7.99 22.42
N ALA A 294 0.51 -8.58 23.36
CA ALA A 294 1.06 -9.05 24.63
C ALA A 294 2.08 -10.20 24.42
N LEU A 295 1.88 -11.05 23.40
CA LEU A 295 2.84 -12.11 23.07
C LEU A 295 4.16 -11.49 22.58
N THR A 296 4.10 -10.50 21.71
CA THR A 296 5.29 -9.78 21.24
C THR A 296 6.07 -9.19 22.43
N ARG A 297 5.36 -8.50 23.32
CA ARG A 297 5.99 -7.94 24.53
C ARG A 297 6.62 -9.01 25.42
N GLU A 298 5.91 -10.12 25.67
CA GLU A 298 6.47 -11.22 26.48
C GLU A 298 7.77 -11.75 25.88
N ILE A 299 7.81 -11.97 24.57
CA ILE A 299 8.99 -12.49 23.86
C ILE A 299 10.14 -11.48 23.94
N THR A 300 9.86 -10.23 23.60
CA THR A 300 10.90 -9.18 23.54
C THR A 300 11.44 -8.83 24.92
N ASP A 301 10.59 -8.71 25.95
CA ASP A 301 11.01 -8.44 27.32
C ASP A 301 11.90 -9.57 27.88
N TYR A 302 11.55 -10.82 27.57
CA TYR A 302 12.37 -11.97 27.91
C TYR A 302 13.74 -11.90 27.23
N ASN A 303 13.75 -11.73 25.90
CA ASN A 303 14.98 -11.66 25.12
C ASN A 303 15.87 -10.50 25.59
N ASP A 304 15.33 -9.32 25.82
CA ASP A 304 16.06 -8.15 26.30
C ASP A 304 16.63 -8.34 27.72
N SER A 305 15.97 -9.16 28.54
CA SER A 305 16.48 -9.50 29.88
C SER A 305 17.56 -10.57 29.88
N SER A 306 17.77 -11.28 28.78
CA SER A 306 18.72 -12.39 28.64
C SER A 306 20.17 -11.94 28.77
N ALA A 307 21.04 -12.90 29.14
CA ALA A 307 22.48 -12.62 29.30
C ALA A 307 23.15 -12.32 27.94
N VAL A 308 22.76 -13.05 26.89
CA VAL A 308 23.30 -12.90 25.55
C VAL A 308 22.97 -11.51 24.98
N MET A 309 21.71 -11.06 25.13
CA MET A 309 21.30 -9.74 24.70
C MET A 309 22.00 -8.61 25.45
N LYS A 310 22.06 -8.72 26.78
CA LYS A 310 22.76 -7.73 27.60
C LYS A 310 24.23 -7.62 27.21
N GLN A 311 24.89 -8.73 26.91
CA GLN A 311 26.27 -8.71 26.46
C GLN A 311 26.42 -8.00 25.12
N GLN A 312 25.55 -8.27 24.14
CA GLN A 312 25.57 -7.59 22.83
C GLN A 312 25.38 -6.07 23.00
N LYS A 313 24.45 -5.65 23.86
CA LYS A 313 24.25 -4.23 24.18
C LYS A 313 25.42 -3.59 24.95
N GLU A 314 26.14 -4.35 25.77
CA GLU A 314 27.36 -3.87 26.46
C GLU A 314 28.58 -3.76 25.53
N THR A 315 28.62 -4.54 24.46
CA THR A 315 29.74 -4.58 23.50
C THR A 315 29.28 -4.37 22.07
N PRO A 316 28.69 -3.18 21.72
CA PRO A 316 28.02 -2.95 20.43
C PRO A 316 28.96 -2.98 19.22
N GLU A 317 30.27 -2.85 19.43
CA GLU A 317 31.29 -2.90 18.36
C GLU A 317 31.75 -4.35 18.05
N TYR A 318 31.37 -5.32 18.89
CA TYR A 318 31.79 -6.71 18.76
C TYR A 318 30.63 -7.63 18.44
N ASP A 319 30.87 -8.55 17.53
CA ASP A 319 29.99 -9.67 17.28
C ASP A 319 30.17 -10.74 18.36
N ILE A 320 29.12 -10.96 19.16
CA ILE A 320 29.15 -11.91 20.29
C ILE A 320 29.27 -13.36 19.83
N PHE A 321 28.98 -13.68 18.56
CA PHE A 321 29.06 -15.04 18.02
C PHE A 321 30.46 -15.38 17.51
N THR A 322 31.25 -14.39 17.09
CA THR A 322 32.64 -14.59 16.61
C THR A 322 33.69 -14.02 17.56
N GLY A 323 33.32 -13.11 18.47
CA GLY A 323 34.22 -12.37 19.32
C GLY A 323 35.11 -11.35 18.59
N ARG A 324 34.79 -11.03 17.31
CA ARG A 324 35.50 -10.05 16.48
C ARG A 324 34.74 -8.74 16.40
N THR A 325 35.40 -7.68 15.99
CA THR A 325 34.68 -6.43 15.65
C THR A 325 33.92 -6.57 14.33
N PHE A 326 32.81 -5.89 14.21
CA PHE A 326 32.02 -5.90 12.96
C PHE A 326 32.81 -5.31 11.79
N GLU A 327 33.66 -4.29 11.99
CA GLU A 327 34.52 -3.69 10.96
C GLU A 327 35.48 -4.69 10.31
N GLU A 328 35.97 -5.71 11.07
CA GLU A 328 36.86 -6.76 10.55
C GLU A 328 36.14 -7.75 9.61
N SER A 329 34.82 -7.73 9.58
CA SER A 329 33.97 -8.72 8.88
C SER A 329 33.29 -8.18 7.61
N GLU A 330 33.33 -6.87 7.35
CA GLU A 330 32.60 -6.28 6.23
C GLU A 330 33.36 -6.36 4.88
N PRO A 331 32.67 -6.73 3.79
CA PRO A 331 33.20 -6.57 2.43
C PRO A 331 33.41 -5.09 2.10
N SER A 332 34.62 -4.72 1.76
CA SER A 332 35.02 -3.33 1.49
C SER A 332 34.77 -2.97 0.02
N PHE A 333 34.26 -1.77 -0.23
CA PHE A 333 34.14 -1.19 -1.59
C PHE A 333 35.50 -1.10 -2.32
N ASP A 334 36.59 -1.02 -1.58
CA ASP A 334 37.94 -1.05 -2.12
C ASP A 334 38.36 -2.43 -2.65
N ASN A 335 37.58 -3.49 -2.35
CA ASN A 335 37.85 -4.86 -2.79
C ASN A 335 36.62 -5.52 -3.45
N ILE A 336 36.04 -4.87 -4.45
CA ILE A 336 34.90 -5.39 -5.23
C ILE A 336 35.23 -6.75 -5.88
N GLU A 337 36.44 -6.95 -6.39
CA GLU A 337 36.86 -8.24 -6.99
C GLU A 337 36.87 -9.35 -5.94
N GLY A 338 37.33 -9.06 -4.72
CA GLY A 338 37.28 -10.00 -3.62
C GLY A 338 35.85 -10.42 -3.29
N PHE A 339 34.92 -9.48 -3.22
CA PHE A 339 33.50 -9.77 -3.06
C PHE A 339 32.94 -10.64 -4.20
N LEU A 340 33.16 -10.25 -5.45
CA LEU A 340 32.70 -11.02 -6.59
C LEU A 340 33.23 -12.45 -6.62
N ASN A 341 34.42 -12.69 -6.08
CA ASN A 341 35.00 -14.03 -5.96
C ASN A 341 34.36 -14.87 -4.85
N THR A 342 33.61 -14.27 -3.92
CA THR A 342 32.81 -15.01 -2.92
C THR A 342 31.48 -15.52 -3.47
N LEU A 343 31.01 -14.96 -4.59
CA LEU A 343 29.75 -15.36 -5.21
C LEU A 343 29.91 -16.66 -5.99
N SER A 344 28.89 -17.52 -5.96
CA SER A 344 28.80 -18.71 -6.83
C SER A 344 28.64 -18.32 -8.30
N ALA A 345 28.92 -19.27 -9.21
CA ALA A 345 28.73 -19.03 -10.65
C ALA A 345 27.27 -18.70 -10.99
N GLU A 346 26.32 -19.28 -10.27
CA GLU A 346 24.89 -19.03 -10.42
C GLU A 346 24.51 -17.62 -9.95
N GLN A 347 25.03 -17.21 -8.78
CA GLN A 347 24.84 -15.87 -8.25
C GLN A 347 25.42 -14.79 -9.18
N LYS A 348 26.61 -15.01 -9.73
CA LYS A 348 27.22 -14.11 -10.73
C LYS A 348 26.38 -14.01 -11.99
N THR A 349 25.92 -15.14 -12.52
CA THR A 349 25.05 -15.18 -13.70
C THR A 349 23.75 -14.45 -13.47
N PHE A 350 23.15 -14.63 -12.32
CA PHE A 350 21.93 -13.95 -11.93
C PHE A 350 22.16 -12.43 -11.78
N LEU A 351 23.22 -12.01 -11.12
CA LEU A 351 23.62 -10.61 -10.98
C LEU A 351 23.83 -9.93 -12.35
N LEU A 352 24.53 -10.61 -13.26
CA LEU A 352 24.75 -10.13 -14.62
C LEU A 352 23.42 -9.98 -15.39
N ALA A 353 22.55 -10.98 -15.30
CA ALA A 353 21.24 -10.94 -15.95
C ALA A 353 20.41 -9.76 -15.42
N LEU A 354 20.43 -9.54 -14.12
CA LEU A 354 19.71 -8.48 -13.43
C LEU A 354 20.19 -7.07 -13.85
N ILE A 355 21.52 -6.85 -13.84
CA ILE A 355 22.11 -5.57 -14.23
C ILE A 355 21.84 -5.31 -15.74
N ASN A 356 22.01 -6.32 -16.59
CA ASN A 356 21.77 -6.17 -18.02
C ASN A 356 20.30 -5.91 -18.34
N GLN A 357 19.38 -6.58 -17.66
CA GLN A 357 17.95 -6.32 -17.80
C GLN A 357 17.61 -4.88 -17.40
N THR A 358 18.18 -4.38 -16.30
CA THR A 358 17.98 -3.00 -15.87
C THR A 358 18.51 -2.00 -16.91
N LEU A 359 19.69 -2.26 -17.49
CA LEU A 359 20.24 -1.44 -18.54
C LEU A 359 19.39 -1.49 -19.82
N GLU A 360 18.89 -2.67 -20.22
CA GLU A 360 18.00 -2.83 -21.37
C GLU A 360 16.70 -2.03 -21.20
N THR A 361 16.13 -2.00 -20.00
CA THR A 361 14.90 -1.28 -19.72
C THR A 361 15.10 0.22 -19.57
N SER A 362 16.27 0.65 -19.10
CA SER A 362 16.59 2.07 -18.92
C SER A 362 16.94 2.80 -20.23
N ILE A 363 17.32 2.05 -21.28
CA ILE A 363 17.67 2.62 -22.60
C ILE A 363 16.46 2.50 -23.53
N THR A 364 15.66 3.56 -23.60
CA THR A 364 14.46 3.64 -24.44
C THR A 364 14.55 4.85 -25.39
N VAL A 365 13.61 4.96 -26.32
CA VAL A 365 13.56 6.13 -27.20
C VAL A 365 13.32 7.42 -26.40
N GLU A 366 12.55 7.36 -25.33
CA GLU A 366 12.24 8.49 -24.45
C GLU A 366 13.45 8.94 -23.63
N THR A 367 14.27 8.00 -23.13
CA THR A 367 15.48 8.31 -22.35
C THR A 367 16.69 8.67 -23.23
N LEU A 368 16.59 8.42 -24.55
CA LEU A 368 17.67 8.64 -25.50
C LEU A 368 18.22 10.07 -25.49
N PRO A 369 17.42 11.16 -25.42
CA PRO A 369 17.95 12.51 -25.36
C PRO A 369 18.85 12.76 -24.13
N GLN A 370 18.45 12.26 -22.97
CA GLN A 370 19.19 12.41 -21.71
C GLN A 370 20.49 11.60 -21.75
N LEU A 371 20.41 10.37 -22.27
CA LEU A 371 21.56 9.49 -22.42
C LEU A 371 22.61 10.09 -23.35
N LEU A 372 22.20 10.63 -24.50
CA LEU A 372 23.09 11.31 -25.45
C LEU A 372 23.72 12.58 -24.86
N ALA A 373 22.97 13.32 -24.04
CA ALA A 373 23.48 14.52 -23.37
C ALA A 373 24.54 14.17 -22.30
N SER A 374 24.43 13.03 -21.63
CA SER A 374 25.38 12.58 -20.62
C SER A 374 26.67 11.99 -21.19
N MET A 375 26.69 11.58 -22.46
CA MET A 375 27.88 10.99 -23.09
C MET A 375 29.05 11.97 -23.18
N PRO A 376 30.31 11.49 -23.12
CA PRO A 376 31.47 12.31 -23.48
C PRO A 376 31.37 12.86 -24.92
N ASP A 377 31.79 14.09 -25.13
CA ASP A 377 31.67 14.76 -26.44
C ASP A 377 32.30 13.98 -27.60
N ALA A 378 33.42 13.31 -27.34
CA ALA A 378 34.08 12.50 -28.37
C ALA A 378 33.23 11.29 -28.78
N GLN A 379 32.56 10.62 -27.81
CA GLN A 379 31.68 9.51 -28.09
C GLN A 379 30.40 9.97 -28.79
N PHE A 380 29.79 11.06 -28.32
CA PHE A 380 28.63 11.66 -28.97
C PHE A 380 28.90 12.01 -30.45
N LYS A 381 30.03 12.66 -30.74
CA LYS A 381 30.43 12.99 -32.11
C LYS A 381 30.67 11.73 -32.97
N ALA A 382 31.31 10.74 -32.41
CA ALA A 382 31.53 9.47 -33.12
C ALA A 382 30.22 8.77 -33.44
N LEU A 383 29.31 8.73 -32.47
CA LEU A 383 27.99 8.12 -32.59
C LEU A 383 27.14 8.82 -33.66
N THR A 384 26.99 10.16 -33.57
CA THR A 384 26.18 10.93 -34.53
C THR A 384 26.73 10.82 -35.94
N LYS A 385 28.05 10.74 -36.10
CA LYS A 385 28.71 10.59 -37.40
C LYS A 385 28.50 9.17 -37.98
N ALA A 386 28.34 8.16 -37.16
CA ALA A 386 28.03 6.80 -37.61
C ALA A 386 26.62 6.70 -38.22
N TYR A 387 25.66 7.52 -37.74
CA TYR A 387 24.28 7.53 -38.25
C TYR A 387 24.07 8.56 -39.35
N LEU A 388 24.78 9.71 -39.32
CA LEU A 388 24.72 10.78 -40.31
C LEU A 388 26.14 11.22 -40.65
N PRO A 389 26.85 10.51 -41.58
CA PRO A 389 28.27 10.75 -41.87
C PRO A 389 28.59 12.16 -42.40
N ASP A 390 27.64 12.78 -43.10
CA ASP A 390 27.79 14.07 -43.75
C ASP A 390 27.39 15.26 -42.85
N ALA A 391 27.00 14.98 -41.58
CA ALA A 391 26.60 16.01 -40.64
C ALA A 391 27.44 15.95 -39.35
N SER A 392 27.52 17.08 -38.65
CA SER A 392 28.16 17.18 -37.34
C SER A 392 27.19 17.86 -36.37
N PHE A 393 26.97 17.28 -35.22
CA PHE A 393 26.04 17.76 -34.21
C PHE A 393 26.77 18.12 -32.92
N THR A 394 26.25 19.11 -32.20
CA THR A 394 26.59 19.42 -30.81
C THR A 394 25.49 18.86 -29.90
N LYS A 395 25.74 18.83 -28.58
CA LYS A 395 24.73 18.32 -27.62
C LYS A 395 23.46 19.16 -27.58
N GLU A 396 23.54 20.45 -27.89
CA GLU A 396 22.39 21.35 -28.00
C GLU A 396 21.50 20.97 -29.20
N GLN A 397 22.04 20.24 -30.17
CA GLN A 397 21.34 19.78 -31.37
C GLN A 397 20.85 18.33 -31.30
N ILE A 398 20.82 17.75 -30.12
CA ILE A 398 20.27 16.38 -29.90
C ILE A 398 18.86 16.25 -30.49
N PRO A 399 17.89 17.16 -30.26
CA PRO A 399 16.57 17.05 -30.86
C PRO A 399 16.60 17.02 -32.40
N GLU A 400 17.42 17.88 -33.04
CA GLU A 400 17.58 17.91 -34.50
C GLU A 400 18.20 16.61 -35.03
N PHE A 401 19.17 16.04 -34.32
CA PHE A 401 19.78 14.76 -34.67
C PHE A 401 18.75 13.63 -34.63
N LEU A 402 17.96 13.54 -33.55
CA LEU A 402 16.96 12.52 -33.37
C LEU A 402 15.84 12.64 -34.43
N GLU A 403 15.40 13.83 -34.75
CA GLU A 403 14.42 14.07 -35.81
C GLU A 403 14.96 13.61 -37.18
N ARG A 404 16.21 13.88 -37.48
CA ARG A 404 16.83 13.51 -38.77
C ARG A 404 17.01 12.01 -38.96
N ILE A 405 17.31 11.26 -37.91
CA ILE A 405 17.39 9.79 -38.00
C ILE A 405 16.01 9.13 -38.00
N GLY A 406 14.96 9.85 -37.60
CA GLY A 406 13.59 9.38 -37.55
C GLY A 406 13.36 8.24 -36.58
N LEU A 407 12.11 7.80 -36.38
CA LEU A 407 11.77 6.77 -35.39
C LEU A 407 12.51 5.44 -35.62
N ALA A 408 12.65 5.02 -36.85
CA ALA A 408 13.38 3.80 -37.17
C ALA A 408 14.88 3.91 -36.81
N GLY A 409 15.50 5.06 -37.07
CA GLY A 409 16.88 5.34 -36.68
C GLY A 409 17.07 5.41 -35.18
N GLN A 410 16.11 5.99 -34.45
CA GLN A 410 16.11 6.04 -32.99
C GLN A 410 16.00 4.63 -32.41
N ALA A 411 15.11 3.78 -32.91
CA ALA A 411 14.97 2.39 -32.48
C ALA A 411 16.27 1.58 -32.73
N MET A 412 16.91 1.76 -33.89
CA MET A 412 18.22 1.14 -34.18
C MET A 412 19.32 1.67 -33.23
N LEU A 413 19.29 2.96 -32.91
CA LEU A 413 20.24 3.56 -31.98
C LEU A 413 20.08 2.99 -30.58
N VAL A 414 18.84 2.88 -30.07
CA VAL A 414 18.51 2.21 -28.80
C VAL A 414 19.05 0.79 -28.78
N GLU A 415 18.76 -0.02 -29.81
CA GLU A 415 19.23 -1.40 -29.92
C GLU A 415 20.76 -1.52 -29.90
N ASN A 416 21.45 -0.62 -30.61
CA ASN A 416 22.92 -0.58 -30.62
C ASN A 416 23.49 -0.14 -29.26
N LEU A 417 22.88 0.83 -28.60
CA LEU A 417 23.31 1.27 -27.27
C LEU A 417 23.11 0.16 -26.23
N LYS A 418 21.98 -0.56 -26.25
CA LYS A 418 21.75 -1.72 -25.39
C LYS A 418 22.86 -2.78 -25.56
N LYS A 419 23.19 -3.12 -26.78
CA LYS A 419 24.28 -4.10 -27.07
C LYS A 419 25.65 -3.62 -26.61
N GLN A 420 25.94 -2.34 -26.74
CA GLN A 420 27.23 -1.76 -26.32
C GLN A 420 27.34 -1.58 -24.82
N SER A 421 26.21 -1.43 -24.13
CA SER A 421 26.15 -1.23 -22.67
C SER A 421 26.04 -2.54 -21.90
N ALA A 422 25.91 -3.68 -22.56
CA ALA A 422 25.81 -4.98 -21.90
C ALA A 422 27.07 -5.26 -21.07
N ILE A 423 26.84 -5.55 -19.78
CA ILE A 423 27.88 -5.85 -18.81
C ILE A 423 28.21 -7.33 -18.89
N THR A 424 29.49 -7.65 -18.99
CA THR A 424 30.03 -9.01 -18.94
C THR A 424 30.69 -9.27 -17.60
N GLU A 425 31.02 -10.53 -17.30
CA GLU A 425 31.72 -10.88 -16.07
C GLU A 425 33.05 -10.10 -15.91
N GLU A 426 33.76 -9.85 -17.03
CA GLU A 426 35.01 -9.09 -17.03
C GLU A 426 34.82 -7.59 -16.73
N THR A 427 33.65 -7.04 -17.05
CA THR A 427 33.35 -5.61 -16.84
C THR A 427 32.50 -5.34 -15.60
N LEU A 428 32.06 -6.39 -14.92
CA LEU A 428 31.13 -6.31 -13.77
C LEU A 428 31.74 -5.50 -12.61
N ALA A 429 33.00 -5.74 -12.27
CA ALA A 429 33.69 -5.00 -11.21
C ALA A 429 33.73 -3.49 -11.49
N ASN A 430 34.06 -3.13 -12.73
CA ASN A 430 34.07 -1.71 -13.15
C ASN A 430 32.67 -1.08 -13.13
N ALA A 431 31.65 -1.85 -13.52
CA ALA A 431 30.27 -1.38 -13.47
C ALA A 431 29.81 -1.10 -12.03
N LEU A 432 30.16 -1.96 -11.09
CA LEU A 432 29.88 -1.78 -9.66
C LEU A 432 30.64 -0.58 -9.09
N GLN A 433 31.89 -0.40 -9.49
CA GLN A 433 32.68 0.77 -9.10
C GLN A 433 32.05 2.08 -9.58
N LEU A 434 31.52 2.10 -10.80
CA LEU A 434 30.82 3.26 -11.37
C LEU A 434 29.44 3.50 -10.73
N ALA A 435 28.76 2.45 -10.28
CA ALA A 435 27.48 2.55 -9.58
C ALA A 435 27.60 3.18 -8.19
N GLY A 436 28.82 3.21 -7.64
CA GLY A 436 29.16 3.86 -6.38
C GLY A 436 29.00 2.98 -5.14
N GLU A 437 29.61 3.42 -4.07
CA GLU A 437 29.73 2.69 -2.80
C GLU A 437 28.38 2.25 -2.21
N LYS A 438 27.39 3.13 -2.19
CA LYS A 438 26.03 2.79 -1.69
C LYS A 438 25.35 1.67 -2.47
N SER A 439 25.53 1.65 -3.79
CA SER A 439 24.97 0.59 -4.65
C SER A 439 25.70 -0.73 -4.43
N PHE A 440 27.01 -0.68 -4.22
CA PHE A 440 27.82 -1.84 -3.89
C PHE A 440 27.42 -2.43 -2.52
N GLN A 441 27.28 -1.60 -1.50
CA GLN A 441 26.87 -2.04 -0.16
C GLN A 441 25.51 -2.76 -0.19
N ARG A 442 24.51 -2.20 -0.89
CA ARG A 442 23.22 -2.87 -1.07
C ARG A 442 23.34 -4.22 -1.78
N LEU A 443 24.23 -4.30 -2.73
CA LEU A 443 24.48 -5.53 -3.46
C LEU A 443 25.15 -6.58 -2.58
N VAL A 444 26.09 -6.17 -1.74
CA VAL A 444 26.70 -7.01 -0.71
C VAL A 444 25.63 -7.53 0.24
N GLU A 445 24.75 -6.67 0.73
CA GLU A 445 23.65 -7.06 1.60
C GLU A 445 22.71 -8.09 0.94
N ALA A 446 22.41 -7.91 -0.35
CA ALA A 446 21.52 -8.81 -1.08
C ALA A 446 22.14 -10.17 -1.41
N PHE A 447 23.43 -10.22 -1.69
CA PHE A 447 24.11 -11.44 -2.16
C PHE A 447 24.98 -12.12 -1.13
N LEU A 448 25.31 -11.46 -0.03
CA LEU A 448 26.02 -12.10 1.06
C LEU A 448 25.09 -13.15 1.71
N PRO A 449 25.55 -14.41 1.88
CA PRO A 449 24.78 -15.38 2.64
C PRO A 449 24.41 -14.82 4.00
N GLU A 450 23.20 -15.09 4.47
CA GLU A 450 22.71 -14.60 5.78
C GLU A 450 23.67 -14.96 6.93
N GLU A 451 24.32 -16.12 6.83
CA GLU A 451 25.33 -16.61 7.78
C GLU A 451 26.58 -15.73 7.84
N LYS A 452 26.86 -14.95 6.80
CA LYS A 452 28.05 -14.06 6.71
C LYS A 452 27.71 -12.59 6.91
N LYS A 453 26.45 -12.25 7.11
CA LYS A 453 26.02 -10.91 7.43
C LYS A 453 26.12 -10.73 8.95
N THR A 454 27.09 -10.00 9.42
CA THR A 454 27.22 -9.66 10.84
C THR A 454 27.16 -8.15 11.01
N SER A 455 26.23 -7.66 11.80
CA SER A 455 26.16 -6.28 12.28
C SER A 455 25.51 -6.27 13.66
N TYR A 456 25.68 -5.19 14.37
CA TYR A 456 25.03 -5.00 15.67
C TYR A 456 23.50 -5.14 15.55
N GLU A 457 22.91 -4.48 14.57
CA GLU A 457 21.47 -4.52 14.30
C GLU A 457 21.01 -5.93 13.94
N LYS A 458 21.79 -6.65 13.13
CA LYS A 458 21.49 -8.03 12.77
C LYS A 458 21.50 -8.94 13.99
N ASN A 459 22.50 -8.81 14.87
CA ASN A 459 22.55 -9.57 16.10
C ASN A 459 21.36 -9.25 17.01
N LEU A 460 20.96 -7.98 17.13
CA LEU A 460 19.75 -7.62 17.88
C LEU A 460 18.49 -8.26 17.30
N THR A 461 18.36 -8.30 15.97
CA THR A 461 17.24 -8.98 15.29
C THR A 461 17.26 -10.48 15.58
N LEU A 462 18.41 -11.16 15.42
CA LEU A 462 18.56 -12.59 15.70
C LEU A 462 18.20 -12.93 17.14
N LEU A 463 18.60 -12.07 18.08
CA LEU A 463 18.28 -12.22 19.49
C LEU A 463 16.85 -11.79 19.85
N GLY A 464 16.08 -11.27 18.92
CA GLY A 464 14.68 -10.87 19.10
C GLY A 464 14.51 -9.64 20.00
N SER A 465 15.35 -8.61 19.83
CA SER A 465 15.23 -7.34 20.54
C SER A 465 14.03 -6.52 20.06
N ASN A 466 13.46 -5.71 20.96
CA ASN A 466 12.51 -4.65 20.63
C ASN A 466 13.15 -3.25 20.65
N ASP A 467 14.46 -3.18 20.52
CA ASP A 467 15.15 -1.90 20.45
C ASP A 467 14.58 -1.03 19.34
N ASP A 468 14.54 0.29 19.56
CA ASP A 468 13.99 1.24 18.61
C ASP A 468 14.68 1.20 17.24
N SER A 469 15.96 0.80 17.22
CA SER A 469 16.72 0.59 15.97
C SER A 469 16.15 -0.53 15.09
N GLN A 470 15.30 -1.42 15.65
CA GLN A 470 14.69 -2.54 14.97
C GLN A 470 13.30 -2.23 14.39
N ILE A 471 12.83 -1.00 14.51
CA ILE A 471 11.53 -0.61 13.94
C ILE A 471 11.62 -0.53 12.42
N GLN A 472 10.85 -1.37 11.75
CA GLN A 472 10.76 -1.42 10.30
C GLN A 472 9.67 -0.48 9.75
N SER A 473 8.56 -0.35 10.46
CA SER A 473 7.47 0.53 10.08
C SER A 473 6.58 0.92 11.26
N ILE A 474 5.82 2.00 11.08
CA ILE A 474 4.79 2.43 12.02
C ILE A 474 3.45 2.42 11.30
N ASN A 475 2.55 1.53 11.71
CA ASN A 475 1.22 1.46 11.16
C ASN A 475 0.28 2.38 11.95
N LEU A 476 -0.34 3.34 11.26
CA LEU A 476 -1.29 4.29 11.84
C LEU A 476 -2.69 3.99 11.29
N TYR A 477 -3.65 3.78 12.18
CA TYR A 477 -5.02 3.40 11.83
C TYR A 477 -5.96 4.57 12.10
N ALA A 478 -6.44 5.21 11.05
CA ALA A 478 -7.31 6.38 11.15
C ALA A 478 -8.74 6.02 11.64
N VAL A 479 -9.39 6.94 12.35
CA VAL A 479 -10.81 6.84 12.76
C VAL A 479 -11.73 6.91 11.54
N ASP A 480 -11.45 7.82 10.62
CA ASP A 480 -12.19 8.03 9.37
C ASP A 480 -11.30 8.66 8.29
N PHE A 481 -11.86 8.96 7.13
CA PHE A 481 -11.11 9.57 6.02
C PHE A 481 -10.60 10.97 6.31
N ALA A 482 -11.34 11.78 7.07
CA ALA A 482 -10.91 13.13 7.43
C ALA A 482 -9.72 13.06 8.41
N SER A 483 -9.77 12.13 9.35
CA SER A 483 -8.68 11.82 10.28
C SER A 483 -7.43 11.32 9.56
N LYS A 484 -7.60 10.55 8.49
CA LYS A 484 -6.49 10.10 7.65
C LYS A 484 -5.75 11.28 6.99
N ASP A 485 -6.48 12.27 6.49
CA ASP A 485 -5.86 13.48 5.93
C ASP A 485 -5.09 14.26 6.99
N GLN A 486 -5.57 14.29 8.24
CA GLN A 486 -4.87 14.89 9.37
C GLN A 486 -3.59 14.13 9.72
N ILE A 487 -3.63 12.79 9.71
CA ILE A 487 -2.44 11.95 9.92
C ILE A 487 -1.40 12.20 8.81
N LYS A 488 -1.84 12.29 7.55
CA LYS A 488 -0.97 12.63 6.43
C LYS A 488 -0.30 14.00 6.62
N ALA A 489 -1.08 15.00 6.97
CA ALA A 489 -0.57 16.34 7.25
C ALA A 489 0.45 16.35 8.40
N PHE A 490 0.21 15.56 9.45
CA PHE A 490 1.13 15.41 10.58
C PHE A 490 2.49 14.82 10.13
N VAL A 491 2.48 13.79 9.25
CA VAL A 491 3.72 13.22 8.71
C VAL A 491 4.40 14.18 7.74
N GLU A 492 3.65 14.91 6.92
CA GLU A 492 4.20 15.94 6.04
C GLU A 492 4.87 17.08 6.81
N ASP A 493 4.33 17.47 7.96
CA ASP A 493 4.92 18.51 8.80
C ASP A 493 6.24 18.03 9.43
N TYR A 494 6.35 16.75 9.82
CA TYR A 494 7.61 16.15 10.21
C TYR A 494 8.61 16.18 9.04
N ASN A 495 8.22 15.70 7.86
CA ASN A 495 9.10 15.63 6.69
C ASN A 495 9.61 17.01 6.25
N LYS A 496 8.82 18.08 6.44
CA LYS A 496 9.26 19.46 6.17
C LYS A 496 10.28 19.98 7.19
N ALA A 497 10.22 19.45 8.42
CA ALA A 497 11.07 19.91 9.53
C ALA A 497 12.44 19.23 9.57
N VAL A 498 12.61 18.08 8.89
CA VAL A 498 13.84 17.26 8.91
C VAL A 498 14.57 17.27 7.57
N GLY A 499 15.85 16.86 7.55
CA GLY A 499 16.61 16.67 6.33
C GLY A 499 16.10 15.48 5.50
N GLU A 500 16.49 15.43 4.22
CA GLU A 500 16.04 14.38 3.28
C GLU A 500 16.37 12.95 3.76
N ASP A 501 17.47 12.80 4.49
CA ASP A 501 17.92 11.54 5.10
C ASP A 501 17.02 11.01 6.21
N LYS A 502 16.22 11.89 6.82
CA LYS A 502 15.32 11.56 7.94
C LYS A 502 13.84 11.55 7.58
N GLN A 503 13.51 11.87 6.34
CA GLN A 503 12.13 11.85 5.88
C GLN A 503 11.58 10.43 5.84
N VAL A 504 10.31 10.27 6.22
CA VAL A 504 9.59 9.00 6.17
C VAL A 504 8.59 9.00 5.03
N GLU A 505 8.37 7.82 4.45
CA GLU A 505 7.41 7.63 3.38
C GLU A 505 6.09 7.09 3.92
N VAL A 506 4.99 7.68 3.45
CA VAL A 506 3.63 7.23 3.80
C VAL A 506 3.12 6.30 2.72
N SER A 507 2.93 5.03 3.08
CA SER A 507 2.22 4.07 2.23
C SER A 507 0.73 4.08 2.54
N ASP A 508 -0.07 4.58 1.61
CA ASP A 508 -1.52 4.66 1.73
C ASP A 508 -2.20 3.91 0.58
N LEU A 509 -2.23 2.59 0.72
CA LEU A 509 -2.79 1.68 -0.29
C LEU A 509 -4.27 1.97 -0.59
N MET A 510 -5.05 2.20 0.46
CA MET A 510 -6.48 2.46 0.34
C MET A 510 -6.75 3.85 -0.28
N GLY A 511 -5.93 4.86 0.06
CA GLY A 511 -6.05 6.19 -0.52
C GLY A 511 -5.77 6.20 -2.02
N SER A 512 -4.77 5.46 -2.46
CA SER A 512 -4.45 5.34 -3.89
C SER A 512 -5.59 4.70 -4.68
N LEU A 513 -6.18 3.61 -4.15
CA LEU A 513 -7.35 2.95 -4.77
C LEU A 513 -8.58 3.87 -4.80
N LEU A 514 -8.85 4.59 -3.70
CA LEU A 514 -10.00 5.50 -3.60
C LEU A 514 -9.83 6.74 -4.46
N THR A 515 -8.61 7.21 -4.69
CA THR A 515 -8.35 8.33 -5.61
C THR A 515 -8.80 7.97 -7.03
N GLY A 516 -8.50 6.76 -7.50
CA GLY A 516 -8.96 6.27 -8.79
C GLY A 516 -10.49 6.18 -8.88
N VAL A 517 -11.15 5.61 -7.87
CA VAL A 517 -12.62 5.51 -7.82
C VAL A 517 -13.25 6.90 -7.74
N SER A 518 -12.69 7.81 -6.93
CA SER A 518 -13.17 9.19 -6.81
C SER A 518 -13.04 9.96 -8.13
N ALA A 519 -11.97 9.75 -8.88
CA ALA A 519 -11.80 10.36 -10.20
C ALA A 519 -12.92 9.92 -11.18
N VAL A 520 -13.27 8.64 -11.19
CA VAL A 520 -14.37 8.10 -12.01
C VAL A 520 -15.73 8.70 -11.57
N ILE A 521 -16.00 8.72 -10.26
CA ILE A 521 -17.23 9.30 -9.71
C ILE A 521 -17.32 10.79 -10.06
N ASN A 522 -16.23 11.54 -9.93
CA ASN A 522 -16.18 12.95 -10.30
C ASN A 522 -16.43 13.16 -11.81
N ALA A 523 -15.81 12.34 -12.66
CA ALA A 523 -16.04 12.41 -14.11
C ALA A 523 -17.50 12.17 -14.46
N ILE A 524 -18.13 11.14 -13.90
CA ILE A 524 -19.57 10.86 -14.08
C ILE A 524 -20.40 12.05 -13.57
N SER A 525 -20.07 12.59 -12.40
CA SER A 525 -20.77 13.73 -11.80
C SER A 525 -20.69 14.97 -12.69
N TYR A 526 -19.52 15.28 -13.25
CA TYR A 526 -19.37 16.41 -14.16
C TYR A 526 -20.19 16.24 -15.44
N VAL A 527 -20.24 15.03 -15.99
CA VAL A 527 -21.10 14.73 -17.16
C VAL A 527 -22.56 14.94 -16.81
N LEU A 528 -23.03 14.43 -15.67
CA LEU A 528 -24.40 14.63 -15.22
C LEU A 528 -24.73 16.11 -14.98
N ILE A 529 -23.83 16.87 -14.35
CA ILE A 529 -23.95 18.31 -14.14
C ILE A 529 -24.05 19.04 -15.49
N ALA A 530 -23.27 18.65 -16.49
CA ALA A 530 -23.33 19.22 -17.83
C ALA A 530 -24.71 18.99 -18.47
N PHE A 531 -25.26 17.78 -18.41
CA PHE A 531 -26.61 17.48 -18.90
C PHE A 531 -27.71 18.29 -18.20
N VAL A 532 -27.62 18.36 -16.85
CA VAL A 532 -28.54 19.17 -16.05
C VAL A 532 -28.43 20.64 -16.42
N SER A 533 -27.22 21.15 -16.63
CA SER A 533 -26.98 22.56 -17.01
C SER A 533 -27.66 22.91 -18.37
N VAL A 534 -27.51 22.01 -19.35
CA VAL A 534 -28.22 22.17 -20.66
C VAL A 534 -29.73 22.18 -20.47
N SER A 535 -30.26 21.27 -19.65
CA SER A 535 -31.69 21.22 -19.32
C SER A 535 -32.20 22.51 -18.66
N LEU A 536 -31.40 23.07 -17.72
CA LEU A 536 -31.72 24.34 -17.07
C LEU A 536 -31.73 25.52 -18.04
N VAL A 537 -30.81 25.56 -19.02
CA VAL A 537 -30.80 26.60 -20.05
C VAL A 537 -32.07 26.50 -20.92
N VAL A 538 -32.43 25.31 -21.35
CA VAL A 538 -33.66 25.08 -22.15
C VAL A 538 -34.90 25.50 -21.36
N SER A 539 -34.98 25.11 -20.08
CA SER A 539 -36.07 25.49 -19.18
C SER A 539 -36.15 27.01 -19.00
N SER A 540 -35.02 27.70 -18.84
CA SER A 540 -34.96 29.16 -18.72
C SER A 540 -35.47 29.86 -19.98
N ILE A 541 -35.13 29.35 -21.16
CA ILE A 541 -35.65 29.87 -22.46
C ILE A 541 -37.16 29.67 -22.51
N MET A 542 -37.68 28.52 -22.12
CA MET A 542 -39.11 28.22 -22.10
C MET A 542 -39.85 29.16 -21.16
N ILE A 543 -39.32 29.39 -19.94
CA ILE A 543 -39.89 30.37 -18.98
C ILE A 543 -39.94 31.76 -19.61
N ALA A 544 -38.86 32.20 -20.26
CA ALA A 544 -38.84 33.50 -20.95
C ALA A 544 -39.92 33.63 -22.03
N ILE A 545 -40.14 32.58 -22.83
CA ILE A 545 -41.17 32.55 -23.87
C ILE A 545 -42.55 32.59 -23.24
N ILE A 546 -42.82 31.77 -22.22
CA ILE A 546 -44.16 31.75 -21.57
C ILE A 546 -44.45 33.09 -20.90
N THR A 547 -43.50 33.67 -20.17
CA THR A 547 -43.64 35.01 -19.56
C THR A 547 -43.84 36.07 -20.62
N TYR A 548 -43.18 35.98 -21.78
CA TYR A 548 -43.39 36.89 -22.90
C TYR A 548 -44.81 36.80 -23.47
N ILE A 549 -45.35 35.61 -23.64
CA ILE A 549 -46.74 35.39 -24.07
C ILE A 549 -47.75 35.97 -23.05
N SER A 550 -47.51 35.68 -21.76
CA SER A 550 -48.34 36.25 -20.66
C SER A 550 -48.37 37.78 -20.66
N VAL A 551 -47.20 38.42 -20.93
CA VAL A 551 -47.14 39.89 -21.09
C VAL A 551 -47.97 40.37 -22.28
N LEU A 552 -47.97 39.63 -23.41
CA LEU A 552 -48.81 39.98 -24.59
C LEU A 552 -50.30 39.88 -24.30
N GLU A 553 -50.73 38.82 -23.62
CA GLU A 553 -52.14 38.61 -23.26
C GLU A 553 -52.66 39.69 -22.29
N ARG A 554 -51.81 40.15 -21.33
CA ARG A 554 -52.12 41.16 -20.33
C ARG A 554 -51.81 42.59 -20.79
N THR A 555 -51.61 42.83 -22.10
CA THR A 555 -51.25 44.17 -22.64
C THR A 555 -52.25 45.26 -22.27
N LYS A 556 -53.60 44.96 -22.30
CA LYS A 556 -54.63 45.91 -21.86
C LYS A 556 -54.54 46.30 -20.40
N GLU A 557 -54.30 45.33 -19.51
CA GLU A 557 -54.10 45.56 -18.06
C GLU A 557 -52.90 46.48 -17.78
N ILE A 558 -51.77 46.20 -18.49
CA ILE A 558 -50.57 47.04 -18.43
C ILE A 558 -50.87 48.47 -18.92
N GLY A 559 -51.66 48.60 -19.99
CA GLY A 559 -52.12 49.88 -20.53
C GLY A 559 -52.95 50.67 -19.51
N ILE A 560 -53.92 50.03 -18.85
CA ILE A 560 -54.77 50.64 -17.79
C ILE A 560 -53.90 51.10 -16.62
N LEU A 561 -53.02 50.25 -16.08
CA LEU A 561 -52.12 50.59 -14.98
C LEU A 561 -51.25 51.82 -15.29
N ARG A 562 -50.72 51.89 -16.51
CA ARG A 562 -49.90 52.99 -16.96
C ARG A 562 -50.69 54.29 -17.19
N SER A 563 -51.95 54.19 -17.70
CA SER A 563 -52.84 55.34 -17.87
C SER A 563 -53.29 55.94 -16.51
N LEU A 564 -53.38 55.12 -15.45
CA LEU A 564 -53.63 55.50 -14.08
C LEU A 564 -52.38 56.09 -13.36
N GLY A 565 -51.23 56.22 -14.06
CA GLY A 565 -50.03 56.89 -13.54
C GLY A 565 -48.94 55.94 -13.03
N ALA A 566 -49.04 54.62 -13.22
CA ALA A 566 -47.99 53.68 -12.86
C ALA A 566 -46.70 53.92 -13.64
N SER A 567 -45.56 54.04 -12.95
CA SER A 567 -44.25 54.23 -13.58
C SER A 567 -43.79 52.94 -14.28
N LYS A 568 -42.90 53.06 -15.30
CA LYS A 568 -42.28 51.91 -15.99
C LYS A 568 -41.57 50.97 -14.99
N LYS A 569 -41.04 51.52 -13.89
CA LYS A 569 -40.37 50.77 -12.82
C LYS A 569 -41.37 49.91 -12.03
N ASN A 570 -42.57 50.49 -11.74
CA ASN A 570 -43.61 49.78 -11.00
C ASN A 570 -44.13 48.56 -11.83
N VAL A 571 -44.43 48.74 -13.12
CA VAL A 571 -44.84 47.65 -14.00
C VAL A 571 -43.78 46.56 -14.06
N ARG A 572 -42.49 46.92 -14.25
CA ARG A 572 -41.40 45.93 -14.27
C ARG A 572 -41.28 45.18 -12.95
N ASN A 573 -41.44 45.88 -11.80
CA ASN A 573 -41.34 45.24 -10.49
C ASN A 573 -42.47 44.23 -10.25
N VAL A 574 -43.69 44.45 -10.77
CA VAL A 574 -44.79 43.48 -10.69
C VAL A 574 -44.39 42.17 -11.39
N PHE A 575 -43.88 42.23 -12.63
CA PHE A 575 -43.46 41.04 -13.37
C PHE A 575 -42.21 40.38 -12.73
N ASN A 576 -41.28 41.17 -12.17
CA ASN A 576 -40.15 40.60 -11.44
C ASN A 576 -40.59 39.90 -10.14
N ALA A 577 -41.63 40.41 -9.47
CA ALA A 577 -42.21 39.74 -8.30
C ALA A 577 -42.93 38.42 -8.69
N GLU A 578 -43.65 38.42 -9.83
CA GLU A 578 -44.26 37.20 -10.36
C GLU A 578 -43.21 36.11 -10.64
N THR A 579 -42.16 36.44 -11.38
CA THR A 579 -41.07 35.48 -11.68
C THR A 579 -40.31 35.03 -10.46
N LEU A 580 -40.17 35.89 -9.41
CA LEU A 580 -39.56 35.51 -8.15
C LEU A 580 -40.42 34.46 -7.41
N ILE A 581 -41.74 34.70 -7.33
CA ILE A 581 -42.68 33.75 -6.72
C ILE A 581 -42.70 32.41 -7.47
N GLU A 582 -42.73 32.45 -8.82
CA GLU A 582 -42.64 31.25 -9.66
C GLU A 582 -41.38 30.45 -9.36
N GLY A 583 -40.22 31.11 -9.33
CA GLY A 583 -38.95 30.50 -9.00
C GLY A 583 -38.88 29.91 -7.59
N LEU A 584 -39.47 30.59 -6.62
CA LEU A 584 -39.56 30.08 -5.26
C LEU A 584 -40.47 28.86 -5.16
N CYS A 585 -41.67 28.92 -5.75
CA CYS A 585 -42.59 27.78 -5.77
C CYS A 585 -42.00 26.58 -6.52
N ALA A 586 -41.40 26.80 -7.68
CA ALA A 586 -40.75 25.74 -8.46
C ALA A 586 -39.59 25.10 -7.67
N GLY A 587 -38.74 25.90 -7.01
CA GLY A 587 -37.65 25.41 -6.18
C GLY A 587 -38.14 24.60 -5.00
N LEU A 588 -39.15 25.06 -4.27
CA LEU A 588 -39.76 24.32 -3.17
C LEU A 588 -40.40 23.02 -3.60
N LEU A 589 -41.14 23.02 -4.71
CA LEU A 589 -41.72 21.81 -5.28
C LEU A 589 -40.64 20.82 -5.72
N GLY A 590 -39.59 21.30 -6.38
CA GLY A 590 -38.46 20.45 -6.80
C GLY A 590 -37.75 19.76 -5.60
N VAL A 591 -37.47 20.52 -4.55
CA VAL A 591 -36.92 19.98 -3.30
C VAL A 591 -37.87 18.99 -2.63
N GLY A 592 -39.17 19.30 -2.57
CA GLY A 592 -40.19 18.42 -2.00
C GLY A 592 -40.30 17.08 -2.76
N VAL A 593 -40.32 17.12 -4.09
CA VAL A 593 -40.33 15.91 -4.93
C VAL A 593 -39.05 15.10 -4.74
N THR A 594 -37.89 15.76 -4.67
CA THR A 594 -36.60 15.07 -4.42
C THR A 594 -36.58 14.33 -3.09
N LEU A 595 -37.05 14.95 -2.01
CA LEU A 595 -37.17 14.32 -0.69
C LEU A 595 -38.11 13.11 -0.73
N LEU A 596 -39.22 13.21 -1.45
CA LEU A 596 -40.15 12.10 -1.60
C LEU A 596 -39.54 10.95 -2.41
N LEU A 597 -38.79 11.26 -3.47
CA LEU A 597 -38.05 10.26 -4.24
C LEU A 597 -36.95 9.57 -3.40
N CYS A 598 -36.25 10.29 -2.53
CA CYS A 598 -35.27 9.68 -1.63
C CYS A 598 -35.90 8.64 -0.69
N LEU A 599 -37.15 8.88 -0.20
CA LEU A 599 -37.88 7.93 0.62
C LEU A 599 -38.21 6.62 -0.12
N ILE A 600 -38.44 6.70 -1.42
CA ILE A 600 -38.74 5.52 -2.28
C ILE A 600 -37.43 4.83 -2.70
N ALA A 601 -36.39 5.61 -3.00
CA ALA A 601 -35.10 5.09 -3.48
C ALA A 601 -34.33 4.30 -2.42
N ASN A 602 -34.35 4.72 -1.15
CA ASN A 602 -33.57 4.09 -0.10
C ASN A 602 -33.91 2.60 0.12
N PRO A 603 -35.19 2.15 0.21
CA PRO A 603 -35.48 0.73 0.29
C PRO A 603 -35.00 -0.07 -0.92
N ILE A 604 -35.04 0.52 -2.11
CA ILE A 604 -34.57 -0.12 -3.35
C ILE A 604 -33.04 -0.26 -3.32
N ILE A 605 -32.33 0.79 -2.91
CA ILE A 605 -30.86 0.77 -2.76
C ILE A 605 -30.46 -0.30 -1.76
N HIS A 606 -31.09 -0.35 -0.58
CA HIS A 606 -30.79 -1.36 0.45
C HIS A 606 -31.03 -2.80 -0.05
N HIS A 607 -32.12 -2.99 -0.81
CA HIS A 607 -32.42 -4.32 -1.37
C HIS A 607 -31.42 -4.75 -2.46
N LEU A 608 -30.98 -3.81 -3.30
CA LEU A 608 -30.04 -4.12 -4.40
C LEU A 608 -28.60 -4.27 -3.93
N THR A 609 -28.17 -3.45 -2.96
CA THR A 609 -26.77 -3.42 -2.48
C THR A 609 -26.52 -4.35 -1.29
N GLY A 610 -27.57 -4.72 -0.56
CA GLY A 610 -27.45 -5.44 0.72
C GLY A 610 -26.86 -4.59 1.87
N ILE A 611 -26.59 -3.29 1.64
CA ILE A 611 -25.94 -2.40 2.60
C ILE A 611 -26.93 -1.37 3.12
N SER A 612 -27.30 -1.45 4.39
CA SER A 612 -28.29 -0.55 5.02
C SER A 612 -27.75 0.84 5.35
N SER A 613 -26.44 1.05 5.28
CA SER A 613 -25.81 2.35 5.58
C SER A 613 -25.78 3.30 4.39
N ILE A 614 -25.98 2.83 3.17
CA ILE A 614 -26.02 3.67 1.96
C ILE A 614 -27.41 4.27 1.81
N ASN A 615 -27.50 5.60 2.00
CA ASN A 615 -28.75 6.32 1.88
C ASN A 615 -28.61 7.47 0.89
N ALA A 616 -29.60 7.60 -0.02
CA ALA A 616 -29.80 8.82 -0.78
C ALA A 616 -30.46 9.86 0.13
N TYR A 617 -29.81 11.01 0.34
CA TYR A 617 -30.36 12.12 1.09
C TYR A 617 -29.99 13.45 0.45
N LEU A 618 -30.86 14.45 0.64
CA LEU A 618 -30.60 15.81 0.18
C LEU A 618 -30.12 16.64 1.35
N HIS A 619 -28.85 17.07 1.30
CA HIS A 619 -28.27 17.91 2.34
C HIS A 619 -29.04 19.27 2.43
N PRO A 620 -29.41 19.76 3.63
CA PRO A 620 -30.22 21.00 3.77
C PRO A 620 -29.61 22.23 3.10
N VAL A 621 -28.28 22.37 3.15
CA VAL A 621 -27.58 23.49 2.49
C VAL A 621 -27.68 23.36 0.96
N ALA A 622 -27.58 22.16 0.40
CA ALA A 622 -27.75 21.92 -1.02
C ALA A 622 -29.20 22.24 -1.47
N ALA A 623 -30.19 21.85 -0.66
CA ALA A 623 -31.58 22.19 -0.92
C ALA A 623 -31.80 23.71 -1.00
N LEU A 624 -31.21 24.47 -0.07
CA LEU A 624 -31.28 25.94 -0.07
C LEU A 624 -30.62 26.52 -1.33
N ILE A 625 -29.43 26.02 -1.69
CA ILE A 625 -28.72 26.48 -2.89
C ILE A 625 -29.55 26.21 -4.16
N LEU A 626 -30.19 25.05 -4.27
CA LEU A 626 -31.04 24.70 -5.42
C LEU A 626 -32.26 25.62 -5.53
N ILE A 627 -32.90 25.97 -4.40
CA ILE A 627 -33.99 26.96 -4.38
C ILE A 627 -33.50 28.34 -4.87
N LEU A 628 -32.32 28.77 -4.38
CA LEU A 628 -31.73 30.05 -4.81
C LEU A 628 -31.38 30.04 -6.31
N ILE A 629 -30.84 28.93 -6.82
CA ILE A 629 -30.57 28.76 -8.26
C ILE A 629 -31.91 28.84 -9.07
N SER A 630 -32.96 28.18 -8.61
CA SER A 630 -34.28 28.24 -9.24
C SER A 630 -34.80 29.68 -9.34
N ILE A 631 -34.74 30.42 -8.23
CA ILE A 631 -35.13 31.83 -8.19
C ILE A 631 -34.29 32.67 -9.16
N LEU A 632 -32.98 32.49 -9.15
CA LEU A 632 -32.07 33.24 -10.01
C LEU A 632 -32.33 32.99 -11.49
N LEU A 633 -32.52 31.73 -11.88
CA LEU A 633 -32.80 31.35 -13.27
C LEU A 633 -34.12 31.92 -13.76
N THR A 634 -35.18 31.84 -12.96
CA THR A 634 -36.51 32.39 -13.33
C THR A 634 -36.48 33.91 -13.41
N MET A 635 -35.77 34.57 -12.49
CA MET A 635 -35.58 36.03 -12.53
C MET A 635 -34.80 36.46 -13.79
N VAL A 636 -33.71 35.75 -14.12
CA VAL A 636 -32.92 36.05 -15.34
C VAL A 636 -33.77 35.87 -16.61
N ALA A 637 -34.52 34.77 -16.67
CA ALA A 637 -35.41 34.48 -17.79
C ALA A 637 -36.53 35.55 -17.95
N GLY A 638 -37.05 36.03 -16.82
CA GLY A 638 -38.10 37.06 -16.79
C GLY A 638 -37.65 38.50 -17.07
N LEU A 639 -36.34 38.80 -17.00
CA LEU A 639 -35.83 40.17 -17.19
C LEU A 639 -36.17 40.79 -18.52
N ILE A 640 -36.09 40.02 -19.63
CA ILE A 640 -36.37 40.53 -20.97
C ILE A 640 -37.87 40.78 -21.13
N PRO A 641 -38.79 39.85 -20.82
CA PRO A 641 -40.25 40.08 -20.89
C PRO A 641 -40.69 41.23 -19.98
N ALA A 642 -40.20 41.32 -18.76
CA ALA A 642 -40.54 42.39 -17.80
C ALA A 642 -40.13 43.79 -18.33
N ARG A 643 -38.95 43.89 -18.97
CA ARG A 643 -38.53 45.14 -19.64
C ARG A 643 -39.42 45.49 -20.84
N MET A 644 -39.86 44.52 -21.62
CA MET A 644 -40.75 44.70 -22.77
C MET A 644 -42.13 45.16 -22.29
N ALA A 645 -42.68 44.51 -21.24
CA ALA A 645 -43.93 44.95 -20.60
C ALA A 645 -43.88 46.41 -20.18
N SER A 646 -42.81 46.82 -19.49
CA SER A 646 -42.62 48.19 -18.95
C SER A 646 -42.52 49.27 -20.04
N LYS A 647 -42.13 48.92 -21.26
CA LYS A 647 -41.92 49.84 -22.38
C LYS A 647 -43.15 49.96 -23.30
N ARG A 648 -44.23 49.18 -23.12
CA ARG A 648 -45.45 49.26 -23.91
C ARG A 648 -46.08 50.64 -23.80
N ASP A 649 -46.52 51.22 -24.93
CA ASP A 649 -47.20 52.50 -24.98
C ASP A 649 -48.64 52.31 -24.49
N PRO A 650 -49.11 53.10 -23.49
CA PRO A 650 -50.48 53.01 -22.97
C PRO A 650 -51.56 53.23 -24.04
N VAL A 651 -51.31 54.14 -24.97
CA VAL A 651 -52.28 54.45 -26.04
C VAL A 651 -52.44 53.28 -27.00
N VAL A 652 -51.34 52.65 -27.41
CA VAL A 652 -51.33 51.48 -28.26
C VAL A 652 -51.95 50.28 -27.55
N ALA A 653 -51.60 50.09 -26.27
CA ALA A 653 -52.07 48.96 -25.47
C ALA A 653 -53.60 48.98 -25.21
N LEU A 654 -54.19 50.14 -25.14
CA LEU A 654 -55.65 50.30 -24.98
C LEU A 654 -56.43 50.19 -26.32
N ARG A 655 -55.74 50.30 -27.46
CA ARG A 655 -56.31 50.28 -28.81
C ARG A 655 -56.24 48.94 -29.49
N THR A 656 -55.45 47.97 -28.96
CA THR A 656 -55.44 46.59 -29.48
C THR A 656 -56.68 45.86 -29.00
N GLU A 657 -57.45 45.36 -29.97
CA GLU A 657 -58.59 44.48 -29.73
C GLU A 657 -58.17 43.11 -29.26
#